data_edd3355d01e2925e2edfc19e494e5a29
#
_entry.id   edd3355d01e2925e2edfc19e494e5a29
#
_cell.length_a   1.000
_cell.length_b   1.000
_cell.length_c   1.000
_cell.angle_alpha   90.00
_cell.angle_beta   90.00
_cell.angle_gamma   90.00
#
_symmetry.space_group_name_H-M   'P 1'
#
loop_
_entity.id
_entity.type
_entity.pdbx_description
1 polymer ?
#
loop_
_entity_poly.entity_id
_entity_poly.type
_entity_poly.pdbx_seq_one_letter_code
_entity_poly.pdbx_strand_id
1 'polypeptide(L)'
;MTSISATLRPGGRRALRIGRHRGLLVALGVFIALLLINNLMSPGPMSYFEFSFMSTGGAPLAIAAAGQTLVILAGGFDLSAGAVISLVNVVLATNMPDTPGGILLWSVLGIGVGMATGAFNGFFIAFFRLQPIVVTLATMFIVQGLTLLVLDKPGGMIPAGLSEALVQDAIPNLLPMPVVVLAVLILLWLWLKNTRLGTAIYAIGSDMDAARAQGISVPWIQFLVYMLAGGCYGFAGVFISAQTGAADPLVGNSMLLQVFGAVVVGGTRLGGGRGGCVGSMAGAYILMIVVNVLLVLNVSAYYSTITEGCILILAVLAGSLTRHSQAARGLRSLITRVRAWRLGMLPSQGSRPMQQLILPGTVGAGRIIQLPSFLVRHAEAIRYALPAYVCFAIVVVATELAIGHALLNESYYNSILVLSSFLLILALGQGTVILTGGLDLSVPWTIALCGILLAGTVNGQNGPMLYALPMVLLVGCVIGLVNGFGIAMLGISPIVMTLAMNGILQGVALLYSQGTPAGFSAPLMRWFMTSKAEFVTPVVVFILLFVIAAVILHRRTPFGRRVYALGNGERVAALSGIAVNRTILLVYMLSGFCSALVGCMLTGFSGQASLGMGDEYLLPSIAVVVVGGTLITGGRGTYLGMVGGVLLLTALQTLLAGTTLPYATRVIIFGLVVLAAVVALRERNN
;
A
#
# COMPACT_ATOMS: atom_id res chain seq x y z
N MET A 1 -25.54 -36.83 30.47
CA MET A 1 -24.82 -35.86 31.31
C MET A 1 -23.60 -36.53 31.91
N THR A 2 -22.45 -36.44 31.27
CA THR A 2 -21.16 -36.85 31.83
C THR A 2 -20.19 -35.71 31.57
N SER A 3 -19.84 -35.00 32.63
CA SER A 3 -18.91 -33.89 32.68
C SER A 3 -17.49 -34.39 32.41
N ILE A 4 -16.95 -34.06 31.24
CA ILE A 4 -15.51 -34.18 30.97
C ILE A 4 -14.82 -32.94 31.52
N SER A 5 -14.43 -32.97 32.79
CA SER A 5 -13.50 -32.01 33.37
C SER A 5 -12.08 -32.37 32.89
N ALA A 6 -11.68 -31.79 31.75
CA ALA A 6 -10.31 -31.84 31.29
C ALA A 6 -9.43 -30.98 32.22
N THR A 7 -8.83 -31.57 33.21
CA THR A 7 -7.78 -30.99 34.04
C THR A 7 -6.54 -30.73 33.17
N LEU A 8 -6.41 -29.53 32.63
CA LEU A 8 -5.19 -29.07 31.95
C LEU A 8 -4.03 -29.08 32.98
N ARG A 9 -3.02 -29.90 32.74
CA ARG A 9 -1.78 -29.95 33.52
C ARG A 9 -1.15 -28.54 33.61
N PRO A 10 -0.54 -28.14 34.75
CA PRO A 10 0.06 -26.79 34.93
C PRO A 10 1.06 -26.36 33.85
N GLY A 11 1.76 -27.31 33.24
CA GLY A 11 2.65 -27.08 32.11
C GLY A 11 1.95 -26.61 30.81
N GLY A 12 0.70 -27.03 30.59
CA GLY A 12 -0.08 -26.63 29.41
C GLY A 12 -0.52 -25.17 29.44
N ARG A 13 -0.81 -24.61 30.61
CA ARG A 13 -1.16 -23.17 30.77
C ARG A 13 0.02 -22.25 30.54
N ARG A 14 1.25 -22.63 30.92
CA ARG A 14 2.48 -21.85 30.61
C ARG A 14 2.81 -21.90 29.14
N ALA A 15 2.74 -23.05 28.48
CA ALA A 15 2.99 -23.19 27.04
C ALA A 15 1.98 -22.41 26.20
N LEU A 16 0.69 -22.37 26.60
CA LEU A 16 -0.34 -21.55 25.95
C LEU A 16 -0.10 -20.04 26.12
N ARG A 17 0.37 -19.59 27.30
CA ARG A 17 0.73 -18.18 27.53
C ARG A 17 1.94 -17.75 26.71
N ILE A 18 3.00 -18.55 26.62
CA ILE A 18 4.19 -18.26 25.80
C ILE A 18 3.82 -18.21 24.31
N GLY A 19 2.97 -19.13 23.83
CA GLY A 19 2.49 -19.13 22.44
C GLY A 19 1.71 -17.87 22.06
N ARG A 20 0.98 -17.28 22.99
CA ARG A 20 0.20 -16.04 22.77
C ARG A 20 1.08 -14.79 22.62
N HIS A 21 2.23 -14.74 23.28
CA HIS A 21 3.17 -13.61 23.29
C HIS A 21 4.43 -13.87 22.45
N ARG A 22 4.46 -14.94 21.65
CA ARG A 22 5.64 -15.33 20.88
C ARG A 22 6.16 -14.21 19.97
N GLY A 23 5.28 -13.47 19.28
CA GLY A 23 5.68 -12.36 18.41
C GLY A 23 6.40 -11.24 19.18
N LEU A 24 5.83 -10.83 20.32
CA LEU A 24 6.44 -9.83 21.20
C LEU A 24 7.80 -10.28 21.74
N LEU A 25 7.89 -11.54 22.20
CA LEU A 25 9.15 -12.08 22.74
C LEU A 25 10.26 -12.15 21.68
N VAL A 26 9.90 -12.52 20.44
CA VAL A 26 10.84 -12.53 19.32
C VAL A 26 11.29 -11.10 18.99
N ALA A 27 10.38 -10.15 18.89
CA ALA A 27 10.70 -8.76 18.60
C ALA A 27 11.63 -8.16 19.69
N LEU A 28 11.32 -8.37 20.96
CA LEU A 28 12.18 -7.92 22.07
C LEU A 28 13.54 -8.61 22.07
N GLY A 29 13.58 -9.92 21.76
CA GLY A 29 14.83 -10.66 21.64
C GLY A 29 15.72 -10.15 20.50
N VAL A 30 15.13 -9.88 19.34
CA VAL A 30 15.85 -9.28 18.19
C VAL A 30 16.31 -7.86 18.52
N PHE A 31 15.46 -7.05 19.17
CA PHE A 31 15.81 -5.70 19.60
C PHE A 31 17.03 -5.70 20.52
N ILE A 32 17.03 -6.54 21.57
CA ILE A 32 18.16 -6.67 22.50
C ILE A 32 19.41 -7.18 21.78
N ALA A 33 19.27 -8.18 20.91
CA ALA A 33 20.41 -8.71 20.14
C ALA A 33 21.04 -7.63 19.23
N LEU A 34 20.24 -6.82 18.55
CA LEU A 34 20.71 -5.72 17.71
C LEU A 34 21.36 -4.60 18.52
N LEU A 35 20.81 -4.27 19.70
CA LEU A 35 21.48 -3.33 20.63
C LEU A 35 22.84 -3.82 21.05
N LEU A 36 22.97 -5.11 21.40
CA LEU A 36 24.25 -5.72 21.75
C LEU A 36 25.23 -5.70 20.56
N ILE A 37 24.77 -6.02 19.36
CA ILE A 37 25.59 -5.97 18.13
C ILE A 37 26.06 -4.53 17.90
N ASN A 38 25.17 -3.54 17.97
CA ASN A 38 25.54 -2.13 17.80
C ASN A 38 26.59 -1.69 18.83
N ASN A 39 26.41 -2.07 20.10
CA ASN A 39 27.38 -1.78 21.15
C ASN A 39 28.74 -2.47 20.96
N LEU A 40 28.77 -3.69 20.42
CA LEU A 40 30.01 -4.41 20.13
C LEU A 40 30.76 -3.85 18.90
N MET A 41 30.04 -3.19 18.00
CA MET A 41 30.64 -2.59 16.80
C MET A 41 31.11 -1.15 17.02
N SER A 42 30.61 -0.49 18.06
CA SER A 42 31.07 0.85 18.48
C SER A 42 32.49 0.77 19.08
N PRO A 43 33.32 1.82 18.92
CA PRO A 43 34.69 1.84 19.43
C PRO A 43 34.83 1.77 20.97
N GLY A 44 33.72 1.80 21.68
CA GLY A 44 33.65 1.75 23.17
C GLY A 44 32.26 1.37 23.65
N PRO A 45 32.04 1.24 24.95
CA PRO A 45 30.71 1.01 25.51
C PRO A 45 29.79 2.17 25.14
N MET A 46 28.51 1.86 24.87
CA MET A 46 27.48 2.84 24.49
C MET A 46 27.50 4.04 25.44
N SER A 47 27.79 5.21 24.88
CA SER A 47 27.77 6.46 25.63
C SER A 47 26.33 6.92 25.93
N TYR A 48 26.14 7.76 26.93
CA TYR A 48 24.84 8.37 27.19
C TYR A 48 24.33 9.16 25.96
N PHE A 49 25.22 9.84 25.27
CA PHE A 49 24.89 10.59 24.04
C PHE A 49 24.34 9.68 22.96
N GLU A 50 24.96 8.52 22.69
CA GLU A 50 24.48 7.55 21.71
C GLU A 50 23.12 6.99 22.11
N PHE A 51 22.92 6.68 23.41
CA PHE A 51 21.62 6.23 23.91
C PHE A 51 20.54 7.29 23.74
N SER A 52 20.82 8.56 24.07
CA SER A 52 19.90 9.68 23.88
C SER A 52 19.57 9.89 22.40
N PHE A 53 20.58 9.89 21.52
CA PHE A 53 20.43 10.01 20.08
C PHE A 53 19.56 8.90 19.50
N MET A 54 19.82 7.65 19.87
CA MET A 54 19.02 6.50 19.44
C MET A 54 17.58 6.59 19.96
N SER A 55 17.39 7.00 21.22
CA SER A 55 16.04 7.11 21.77
C SER A 55 15.21 8.15 21.03
N THR A 56 15.81 9.27 20.64
CA THR A 56 15.19 10.34 19.87
C THR A 56 14.87 9.90 18.44
N GLY A 57 15.83 9.26 17.76
CA GLY A 57 15.68 8.88 16.34
C GLY A 57 14.54 7.91 16.07
N GLY A 58 14.27 6.98 16.99
CA GLY A 58 13.20 5.99 16.84
C GLY A 58 11.83 6.44 17.33
N ALA A 59 11.74 7.52 18.10
CA ALA A 59 10.51 7.91 18.79
C ALA A 59 9.34 8.27 17.85
N PRO A 60 9.50 9.10 16.80
CA PRO A 60 8.39 9.44 15.91
C PRO A 60 7.80 8.19 15.25
N LEU A 61 8.66 7.29 14.77
CA LEU A 61 8.25 6.05 14.15
C LEU A 61 7.55 5.12 15.15
N ALA A 62 8.02 5.03 16.38
CA ALA A 62 7.42 4.22 17.43
C ALA A 62 6.01 4.73 17.83
N ILE A 63 5.84 6.06 17.92
CA ILE A 63 4.56 6.71 18.19
C ILE A 63 3.57 6.44 17.04
N ALA A 64 3.98 6.64 15.79
CA ALA A 64 3.16 6.38 14.62
C ALA A 64 2.79 4.89 14.49
N ALA A 65 3.74 3.98 14.75
CA ALA A 65 3.51 2.53 14.75
C ALA A 65 2.52 2.09 15.83
N ALA A 66 2.47 2.78 16.99
CA ALA A 66 1.45 2.52 18.00
C ALA A 66 0.04 2.85 17.47
N GLY A 67 -0.14 4.00 16.79
CA GLY A 67 -1.40 4.36 16.14
C GLY A 67 -1.82 3.33 15.08
N GLN A 68 -0.90 2.99 14.17
CA GLN A 68 -1.16 2.00 13.12
C GLN A 68 -1.50 0.61 13.70
N THR A 69 -0.91 0.27 14.85
CA THR A 69 -1.22 -0.99 15.54
C THR A 69 -2.67 -1.04 16.00
N LEU A 70 -3.24 0.05 16.50
CA LEU A 70 -4.66 0.10 16.87
C LEU A 70 -5.56 -0.23 15.69
N VAL A 71 -5.30 0.39 14.54
CA VAL A 71 -6.06 0.17 13.30
C VAL A 71 -5.93 -1.28 12.82
N ILE A 72 -4.70 -1.81 12.78
CA ILE A 72 -4.44 -3.19 12.34
C ILE A 72 -5.05 -4.20 13.30
N LEU A 73 -5.00 -3.98 14.62
CA LEU A 73 -5.64 -4.87 15.60
C LEU A 73 -7.15 -4.96 15.39
N ALA A 74 -7.80 -3.88 14.94
CA ALA A 74 -9.22 -3.87 14.58
C ALA A 74 -9.52 -4.45 13.19
N GLY A 75 -8.50 -4.92 12.45
CA GLY A 75 -8.63 -5.47 11.11
C GLY A 75 -8.68 -4.42 9.99
N GLY A 76 -8.29 -3.16 10.27
CA GLY A 76 -8.22 -2.06 9.32
C GLY A 76 -6.81 -1.79 8.81
N PHE A 77 -6.73 -0.81 7.87
CA PHE A 77 -5.50 -0.24 7.35
C PHE A 77 -5.66 1.27 7.25
N ASP A 78 -4.62 2.03 7.57
CA ASP A 78 -4.62 3.49 7.42
C ASP A 78 -3.41 3.92 6.60
N LEU A 79 -3.67 4.36 5.36
CA LEU A 79 -2.64 4.86 4.44
C LEU A 79 -2.43 6.38 4.59
N SER A 80 -3.28 7.07 5.35
CA SER A 80 -3.17 8.52 5.55
C SER A 80 -2.15 8.92 6.61
N ALA A 81 -1.59 7.96 7.36
CA ALA A 81 -0.70 8.20 8.49
C ALA A 81 0.45 9.16 8.15
N GLY A 82 1.16 8.94 7.03
CA GLY A 82 2.25 9.80 6.60
C GLY A 82 1.78 11.23 6.29
N ALA A 83 0.70 11.38 5.53
CA ALA A 83 0.15 12.69 5.20
C ALA A 83 -0.29 13.48 6.45
N VAL A 84 -0.86 12.80 7.46
CA VAL A 84 -1.24 13.42 8.74
C VAL A 84 0.00 13.91 9.50
N ILE A 85 1.08 13.13 9.54
CA ILE A 85 2.35 13.53 10.15
C ILE A 85 2.89 14.79 9.46
N SER A 86 2.91 14.81 8.11
CA SER A 86 3.35 15.97 7.33
C SER A 86 2.47 17.20 7.58
N LEU A 87 1.14 17.04 7.59
CA LEU A 87 0.21 18.15 7.84
C LEU A 87 0.48 18.79 9.20
N VAL A 88 0.61 17.98 10.24
CA VAL A 88 0.90 18.49 11.58
C VAL A 88 2.25 19.20 11.63
N ASN A 89 3.28 18.64 11.00
CA ASN A 89 4.60 19.24 10.92
C ASN A 89 4.57 20.63 10.27
N VAL A 90 3.90 20.80 9.13
CA VAL A 90 3.81 22.12 8.46
C VAL A 90 2.92 23.10 9.22
N VAL A 91 1.81 22.64 9.81
CA VAL A 91 0.92 23.50 10.62
C VAL A 91 1.65 24.08 11.83
N LEU A 92 2.47 23.28 12.49
CA LEU A 92 3.28 23.74 13.62
C LEU A 92 4.34 24.74 13.18
N ALA A 93 5.09 24.46 12.12
CA ALA A 93 6.18 25.32 11.66
C ALA A 93 5.73 26.69 11.14
N THR A 94 4.46 26.79 10.71
CA THR A 94 3.92 28.05 10.19
C THR A 94 3.19 28.88 11.25
N ASN A 95 2.75 28.27 12.36
CA ASN A 95 1.84 28.94 13.30
C ASN A 95 2.30 28.94 14.76
N MET A 96 3.26 28.10 15.16
CA MET A 96 3.65 27.96 16.56
C MET A 96 4.49 29.15 17.04
N PRO A 97 4.02 29.96 18.00
CA PRO A 97 4.80 31.06 18.56
C PRO A 97 5.82 30.54 19.57
N ASP A 98 6.92 31.28 19.71
CA ASP A 98 8.00 30.95 20.68
C ASP A 98 7.65 31.39 22.08
N THR A 99 6.58 30.82 22.63
CA THR A 99 6.15 31.03 24.03
C THR A 99 5.73 29.68 24.60
N PRO A 100 5.99 29.40 25.91
CA PRO A 100 5.62 28.11 26.51
C PRO A 100 4.14 27.75 26.36
N GLY A 101 3.25 28.74 26.53
CA GLY A 101 1.81 28.54 26.32
C GLY A 101 1.45 28.28 24.86
N GLY A 102 2.13 28.97 23.94
CA GLY A 102 1.92 28.76 22.48
C GLY A 102 2.41 27.38 22.03
N ILE A 103 3.57 26.97 22.49
CA ILE A 103 4.13 25.63 22.21
C ILE A 103 3.16 24.53 22.68
N LEU A 104 2.67 24.63 23.93
CA LEU A 104 1.70 23.66 24.45
C LEU A 104 0.39 23.67 23.65
N LEU A 105 -0.17 24.87 23.40
CA LEU A 105 -1.44 25.00 22.65
C LEU A 105 -1.34 24.40 21.27
N TRP A 106 -0.30 24.76 20.49
CA TRP A 106 -0.15 24.27 19.11
C TRP A 106 0.22 22.78 19.07
N SER A 107 0.93 22.26 20.07
CA SER A 107 1.16 20.81 20.20
C SER A 107 -0.16 20.05 20.40
N VAL A 108 -1.04 20.55 21.29
CA VAL A 108 -2.37 19.96 21.51
C VAL A 108 -3.24 20.09 20.27
N LEU A 109 -3.23 21.25 19.59
CA LEU A 109 -3.94 21.45 18.33
C LEU A 109 -3.43 20.52 17.22
N GLY A 110 -2.11 20.31 17.11
CA GLY A 110 -1.53 19.35 16.15
C GLY A 110 -2.02 17.92 16.40
N ILE A 111 -2.06 17.47 17.64
CA ILE A 111 -2.65 16.19 18.01
C ILE A 111 -4.15 16.17 17.65
N GLY A 112 -4.86 17.28 17.90
CA GLY A 112 -6.27 17.47 17.55
C GLY A 112 -6.53 17.38 16.04
N VAL A 113 -5.67 17.95 15.20
CA VAL A 113 -5.72 17.81 13.73
C VAL A 113 -5.58 16.36 13.32
N GLY A 114 -4.63 15.63 13.93
CA GLY A 114 -4.49 14.20 13.70
C GLY A 114 -5.74 13.42 14.11
N MET A 115 -6.30 13.69 15.30
CA MET A 115 -7.55 13.08 15.77
C MET A 115 -8.74 13.39 14.86
N ALA A 116 -8.87 14.62 14.37
CA ALA A 116 -9.91 15.02 13.46
C ALA A 116 -9.84 14.28 12.12
N THR A 117 -8.63 14.13 11.57
CA THR A 117 -8.38 13.35 10.35
C THR A 117 -8.70 11.87 10.58
N GLY A 118 -8.28 11.29 11.69
CA GLY A 118 -8.62 9.92 12.07
C GLY A 118 -10.13 9.73 12.28
N ALA A 119 -10.81 10.70 12.90
CA ALA A 119 -12.28 10.69 13.05
C ALA A 119 -13.00 10.77 11.70
N PHE A 120 -12.48 11.56 10.75
CA PHE A 120 -12.98 11.61 9.37
C PHE A 120 -12.88 10.24 8.70
N ASN A 121 -11.72 9.58 8.76
CA ASN A 121 -11.54 8.22 8.26
C ASN A 121 -12.52 7.25 8.94
N GLY A 122 -12.55 7.27 10.27
CA GLY A 122 -13.40 6.41 11.07
C GLY A 122 -14.89 6.59 10.77
N PHE A 123 -15.34 7.81 10.48
CA PHE A 123 -16.72 8.10 10.11
C PHE A 123 -17.14 7.39 8.83
N PHE A 124 -16.37 7.53 7.76
CA PHE A 124 -16.69 6.89 6.48
C PHE A 124 -16.54 5.36 6.55
N ILE A 125 -15.53 4.86 7.24
CA ILE A 125 -15.31 3.42 7.38
C ILE A 125 -16.40 2.77 8.24
N ALA A 126 -16.71 3.34 9.39
CA ALA A 126 -17.59 2.74 10.38
C ALA A 126 -19.07 2.86 10.01
N PHE A 127 -19.51 4.09 9.68
CA PHE A 127 -20.93 4.37 9.47
C PHE A 127 -21.36 4.21 8.01
N PHE A 128 -20.47 4.51 7.05
CA PHE A 128 -20.76 4.24 5.64
C PHE A 128 -20.32 2.83 5.23
N ARG A 129 -19.63 2.08 6.09
CA ARG A 129 -19.13 0.72 5.82
C ARG A 129 -18.26 0.66 4.56
N LEU A 130 -17.49 1.71 4.33
CA LEU A 130 -16.56 1.76 3.23
C LEU A 130 -15.28 0.99 3.57
N GLN A 131 -14.58 0.53 2.55
CA GLN A 131 -13.34 -0.18 2.76
C GLN A 131 -12.25 0.75 3.29
N PRO A 132 -11.53 0.39 4.37
CA PRO A 132 -10.52 1.23 5.01
C PRO A 132 -9.48 1.78 4.04
N ILE A 133 -8.92 0.94 3.18
CA ILE A 133 -7.86 1.31 2.24
C ILE A 133 -8.28 2.45 1.32
N VAL A 134 -9.52 2.43 0.82
CA VAL A 134 -9.99 3.44 -0.14
C VAL A 134 -10.26 4.77 0.53
N VAL A 135 -10.86 4.74 1.73
CA VAL A 135 -11.15 5.96 2.50
C VAL A 135 -9.84 6.63 2.90
N THR A 136 -8.92 5.88 3.50
CA THR A 136 -7.65 6.43 3.98
C THR A 136 -6.76 6.89 2.84
N LEU A 137 -6.89 6.27 1.65
CA LEU A 137 -6.26 6.70 0.43
C LEU A 137 -6.79 8.06 -0.06
N ALA A 138 -8.12 8.21 -0.16
CA ALA A 138 -8.73 9.47 -0.54
C ALA A 138 -8.38 10.58 0.46
N THR A 139 -8.42 10.26 1.76
CA THR A 139 -8.01 11.19 2.83
C THR A 139 -6.55 11.56 2.73
N MET A 140 -5.66 10.64 2.35
CA MET A 140 -4.25 10.93 2.12
C MET A 140 -4.07 12.03 1.07
N PHE A 141 -4.79 11.98 -0.07
CA PHE A 141 -4.75 13.05 -1.07
C PHE A 141 -5.26 14.38 -0.51
N ILE A 142 -6.42 14.35 0.17
CA ILE A 142 -7.00 15.56 0.76
C ILE A 142 -6.02 16.19 1.74
N VAL A 143 -5.46 15.40 2.65
CA VAL A 143 -4.51 15.85 3.67
C VAL A 143 -3.19 16.30 3.04
N GLN A 144 -2.67 15.58 2.04
CA GLN A 144 -1.47 16.00 1.30
C GLN A 144 -1.69 17.33 0.57
N GLY A 145 -2.86 17.50 -0.03
CA GLY A 145 -3.21 18.79 -0.65
C GLY A 145 -3.32 19.92 0.37
N LEU A 146 -3.92 19.66 1.54
CA LEU A 146 -3.96 20.62 2.66
C LEU A 146 -2.55 20.96 3.15
N THR A 147 -1.67 19.97 3.26
CA THR A 147 -0.25 20.15 3.63
C THR A 147 0.44 21.12 2.68
N LEU A 148 0.31 20.89 1.36
CA LEU A 148 0.90 21.73 0.32
C LEU A 148 0.23 23.12 0.20
N LEU A 149 -1.01 23.26 0.66
CA LEU A 149 -1.69 24.56 0.72
C LEU A 149 -1.12 25.43 1.84
N VAL A 150 -0.74 24.81 2.97
CA VAL A 150 -0.13 25.48 4.12
C VAL A 150 1.33 25.81 3.85
N LEU A 151 2.08 24.84 3.28
CA LEU A 151 3.50 24.99 2.97
C LEU A 151 3.82 24.15 1.72
N ASP A 152 4.23 24.81 0.62
CA ASP A 152 4.50 24.17 -0.67
C ASP A 152 5.93 23.62 -0.82
N LYS A 153 6.84 24.06 0.03
CA LYS A 153 8.28 23.72 0.03
C LYS A 153 8.79 23.50 1.46
N PRO A 154 9.86 22.72 1.64
CA PRO A 154 10.52 22.62 2.94
C PRO A 154 10.90 24.00 3.47
N GLY A 155 10.60 24.27 4.75
CA GLY A 155 10.83 25.58 5.37
C GLY A 155 10.10 25.73 6.69
N GLY A 156 9.87 26.99 7.09
CA GLY A 156 9.29 27.31 8.38
C GLY A 156 10.30 27.11 9.52
N MET A 157 9.91 27.47 10.72
CA MET A 157 10.76 27.36 11.90
C MET A 157 9.94 26.85 13.10
N ILE A 158 10.47 25.85 13.76
CA ILE A 158 9.90 25.33 15.02
C ILE A 158 10.66 25.97 16.18
N PRO A 159 9.97 26.53 17.18
CA PRO A 159 10.61 27.09 18.36
C PRO A 159 11.48 26.07 19.09
N ALA A 160 12.67 26.49 19.52
CA ALA A 160 13.62 25.65 20.26
C ALA A 160 13.02 25.03 21.54
N GLY A 161 12.09 25.75 22.21
CA GLY A 161 11.40 25.25 23.39
C GLY A 161 10.61 23.96 23.17
N LEU A 162 10.15 23.66 21.92
CA LEU A 162 9.52 22.36 21.62
C LEU A 162 10.56 21.24 21.62
N SER A 163 11.75 21.48 21.04
CA SER A 163 12.86 20.53 21.06
C SER A 163 13.36 20.29 22.49
N GLU A 164 13.48 21.37 23.30
CA GLU A 164 13.82 21.26 24.71
C GLU A 164 12.82 20.39 25.48
N ALA A 165 11.53 20.53 25.22
CA ALA A 165 10.48 19.80 25.91
C ALA A 165 10.38 18.32 25.53
N LEU A 166 10.70 17.92 24.29
CA LEU A 166 10.44 16.57 23.78
C LEU A 166 11.69 15.77 23.40
N VAL A 167 12.80 16.45 23.09
CA VAL A 167 14.01 15.81 22.55
C VAL A 167 15.16 15.80 23.57
N GLN A 168 15.25 16.82 24.41
CA GLN A 168 16.30 16.92 25.43
C GLN A 168 16.09 15.96 26.62
N ASP A 169 16.93 16.06 27.61
CA ASP A 169 16.91 15.21 28.78
C ASP A 169 15.80 15.62 29.76
N ALA A 170 15.00 14.65 30.19
CA ALA A 170 14.08 14.80 31.31
C ALA A 170 14.85 14.96 32.64
N ILE A 171 15.97 14.21 32.78
CA ILE A 171 16.94 14.35 33.85
C ILE A 171 18.31 14.45 33.17
N PRO A 172 19.05 15.56 33.35
CA PRO A 172 20.32 15.79 32.67
C PRO A 172 21.30 14.63 32.81
N ASN A 173 21.83 14.17 31.70
CA ASN A 173 22.78 13.06 31.57
C ASN A 173 22.34 11.72 32.19
N LEU A 174 21.04 11.52 32.45
CA LEU A 174 20.50 10.28 33.03
C LEU A 174 19.32 9.71 32.25
N LEU A 175 18.35 10.54 31.87
CA LEU A 175 17.11 10.07 31.26
C LEU A 175 16.65 10.99 30.14
N PRO A 176 16.74 10.57 28.87
CA PRO A 176 16.20 11.34 27.75
C PRO A 176 14.66 11.41 27.78
N MET A 177 14.08 12.56 27.42
CA MET A 177 12.63 12.77 27.37
C MET A 177 11.92 11.76 26.42
N PRO A 178 12.47 11.38 25.25
CA PRO A 178 11.84 10.37 24.40
C PRO A 178 11.53 9.05 25.11
N VAL A 179 12.42 8.61 26.02
CA VAL A 179 12.20 7.39 26.81
C VAL A 179 11.00 7.55 27.76
N VAL A 180 10.85 8.72 28.37
CA VAL A 180 9.70 9.03 29.24
C VAL A 180 8.41 9.02 28.42
N VAL A 181 8.39 9.68 27.26
CA VAL A 181 7.24 9.72 26.35
C VAL A 181 6.82 8.31 25.95
N LEU A 182 7.77 7.46 25.55
CA LEU A 182 7.48 6.07 25.17
C LEU A 182 7.00 5.24 26.36
N ALA A 183 7.58 5.44 27.54
CA ALA A 183 7.12 4.76 28.75
C ALA A 183 5.66 5.14 29.09
N VAL A 184 5.30 6.42 28.97
CA VAL A 184 3.92 6.88 29.16
C VAL A 184 2.99 6.24 28.12
N LEU A 185 3.38 6.19 26.85
CA LEU A 185 2.58 5.54 25.80
C LEU A 185 2.41 4.03 26.03
N ILE A 186 3.45 3.35 26.51
CA ILE A 186 3.38 1.95 26.91
C ILE A 186 2.39 1.76 28.07
N LEU A 187 2.44 2.61 29.10
CA LEU A 187 1.52 2.56 30.23
C LEU A 187 0.07 2.82 29.80
N LEU A 188 -0.15 3.83 28.96
CA LEU A 188 -1.47 4.11 28.36
C LEU A 188 -1.98 2.93 27.54
N TRP A 189 -1.12 2.29 26.75
CA TRP A 189 -1.49 1.08 26.01
C TRP A 189 -1.86 -0.07 26.94
N LEU A 190 -1.07 -0.34 27.97
CA LEU A 190 -1.34 -1.40 28.93
C LEU A 190 -2.65 -1.17 29.68
N TRP A 191 -2.95 0.09 30.02
CA TRP A 191 -4.24 0.48 30.57
C TRP A 191 -5.36 0.27 29.57
N LEU A 192 -5.26 0.82 28.34
CA LEU A 192 -6.26 0.69 27.28
C LEU A 192 -6.58 -0.77 26.97
N LYS A 193 -5.55 -1.61 26.85
CA LYS A 193 -5.69 -3.04 26.56
C LYS A 193 -6.58 -3.80 27.56
N ASN A 194 -6.59 -3.37 28.82
CA ASN A 194 -7.36 -3.99 29.89
C ASN A 194 -8.77 -3.39 30.03
N THR A 195 -9.12 -2.37 29.26
CA THR A 195 -10.46 -1.76 29.21
C THR A 195 -11.42 -2.55 28.31
N ARG A 196 -12.72 -2.21 28.37
CA ARG A 196 -13.74 -2.73 27.45
C ARG A 196 -13.42 -2.39 25.99
N LEU A 197 -12.85 -1.19 25.74
CA LEU A 197 -12.43 -0.75 24.41
C LEU A 197 -11.31 -1.65 23.87
N GLY A 198 -10.27 -1.90 24.66
CA GLY A 198 -9.16 -2.76 24.24
C GLY A 198 -9.61 -4.19 23.93
N THR A 199 -10.46 -4.79 24.79
CA THR A 199 -11.00 -6.13 24.52
C THR A 199 -11.88 -6.16 23.27
N ALA A 200 -12.68 -5.11 23.01
CA ALA A 200 -13.51 -4.99 21.81
C ALA A 200 -12.65 -4.86 20.53
N ILE A 201 -11.55 -4.11 20.55
CA ILE A 201 -10.60 -4.00 19.42
C ILE A 201 -10.08 -5.40 19.03
N TYR A 202 -9.62 -6.19 19.99
CA TYR A 202 -9.15 -7.56 19.73
C TYR A 202 -10.26 -8.49 19.24
N ALA A 203 -11.48 -8.36 19.76
CA ALA A 203 -12.63 -9.16 19.36
C ALA A 203 -13.00 -8.88 17.89
N ILE A 204 -13.14 -7.61 17.51
CA ILE A 204 -13.46 -7.16 16.13
C ILE A 204 -12.41 -7.65 15.14
N GLY A 205 -11.13 -7.49 15.47
CA GLY A 205 -10.07 -7.93 14.59
C GLY A 205 -9.91 -9.45 14.49
N SER A 206 -10.43 -10.22 15.45
CA SER A 206 -10.41 -11.67 15.38
C SER A 206 -11.54 -12.22 14.51
N ASP A 207 -12.76 -11.69 14.69
CA ASP A 207 -13.95 -12.01 13.91
C ASP A 207 -15.02 -10.92 14.17
N MET A 208 -15.26 -10.11 13.15
CA MET A 208 -16.17 -8.97 13.24
C MET A 208 -17.64 -9.41 13.44
N ASP A 209 -18.05 -10.49 12.79
CA ASP A 209 -19.43 -10.97 12.87
C ASP A 209 -19.71 -11.63 14.22
N ALA A 210 -18.76 -12.40 14.74
CA ALA A 210 -18.85 -12.95 16.09
C ALA A 210 -18.86 -11.84 17.16
N ALA A 211 -18.06 -10.78 17.00
CA ALA A 211 -18.06 -9.63 17.91
C ALA A 211 -19.41 -8.91 17.91
N ARG A 212 -20.00 -8.71 16.72
CA ARG A 212 -21.34 -8.11 16.57
C ARG A 212 -22.41 -8.98 17.22
N ALA A 213 -22.35 -10.29 17.04
CA ALA A 213 -23.30 -11.23 17.66
C ALA A 213 -23.25 -11.22 19.20
N GLN A 214 -22.11 -10.80 19.78
CA GLN A 214 -21.95 -10.63 21.23
C GLN A 214 -22.34 -9.23 21.74
N GLY A 215 -22.98 -8.40 20.91
CA GLY A 215 -23.46 -7.07 21.29
C GLY A 215 -22.40 -5.96 21.25
N ILE A 216 -21.20 -6.22 20.67
CA ILE A 216 -20.20 -5.16 20.49
C ILE A 216 -20.64 -4.23 19.37
N SER A 217 -20.72 -2.92 19.64
CA SER A 217 -21.04 -1.89 18.66
C SER A 217 -19.82 -1.64 17.74
N VAL A 218 -19.65 -2.48 16.71
CA VAL A 218 -18.53 -2.43 15.78
C VAL A 218 -18.28 -1.03 15.20
N PRO A 219 -19.32 -0.28 14.72
CA PRO A 219 -19.08 1.02 14.11
C PRO A 219 -18.43 2.01 15.09
N TRP A 220 -18.91 2.10 16.32
CA TRP A 220 -18.35 3.03 17.31
C TRP A 220 -16.91 2.68 17.70
N ILE A 221 -16.61 1.39 17.83
CA ILE A 221 -15.24 0.94 18.14
C ILE A 221 -14.29 1.26 16.97
N GLN A 222 -14.70 0.99 15.73
CA GLN A 222 -13.90 1.35 14.56
C GLN A 222 -13.66 2.86 14.47
N PHE A 223 -14.71 3.69 14.66
CA PHE A 223 -14.59 5.14 14.69
C PHE A 223 -13.54 5.60 15.71
N LEU A 224 -13.65 5.12 16.97
CA LEU A 224 -12.72 5.46 18.05
C LEU A 224 -11.29 5.01 17.75
N VAL A 225 -11.13 3.84 17.15
CA VAL A 225 -9.80 3.30 16.78
C VAL A 225 -9.09 4.21 15.79
N TYR A 226 -9.77 4.65 14.72
CA TYR A 226 -9.18 5.57 13.74
C TYR A 226 -8.91 6.94 14.34
N MET A 227 -9.80 7.45 15.19
CA MET A 227 -9.60 8.73 15.89
C MET A 227 -8.37 8.68 16.80
N LEU A 228 -8.20 7.63 17.60
CA LEU A 228 -7.04 7.45 18.48
C LEU A 228 -5.75 7.25 17.67
N ALA A 229 -5.80 6.50 16.58
CA ALA A 229 -4.66 6.32 15.68
C ALA A 229 -4.23 7.66 15.06
N GLY A 230 -5.19 8.47 14.59
CA GLY A 230 -4.93 9.82 14.11
C GLY A 230 -4.27 10.71 15.16
N GLY A 231 -4.68 10.58 16.43
CA GLY A 231 -4.00 11.26 17.55
C GLY A 231 -2.55 10.84 17.71
N CYS A 232 -2.24 9.55 17.54
CA CYS A 232 -0.84 9.07 17.55
C CYS A 232 -0.05 9.63 16.37
N TYR A 233 -0.63 9.69 15.16
CA TYR A 233 0.03 10.29 13.99
C TYR A 233 0.26 11.78 14.18
N GLY A 234 -0.73 12.51 14.76
CA GLY A 234 -0.58 13.91 15.14
C GLY A 234 0.55 14.11 16.13
N PHE A 235 0.64 13.27 17.16
CA PHE A 235 1.73 13.33 18.13
C PHE A 235 3.09 12.97 17.50
N ALA A 236 3.14 12.00 16.59
CA ALA A 236 4.36 11.73 15.81
C ALA A 236 4.79 12.95 14.99
N GLY A 237 3.83 13.70 14.40
CA GLY A 237 4.07 14.95 13.69
C GLY A 237 4.62 16.05 14.61
N VAL A 238 4.10 16.20 15.82
CA VAL A 238 4.64 17.12 16.84
C VAL A 238 6.08 16.73 17.20
N PHE A 239 6.33 15.43 17.40
CA PHE A 239 7.64 14.94 17.79
C PHE A 239 8.68 15.12 16.67
N ILE A 240 8.34 14.82 15.42
CA ILE A 240 9.26 15.04 14.30
C ILE A 240 9.55 16.51 14.09
N SER A 241 8.58 17.41 14.35
CA SER A 241 8.79 18.86 14.35
C SER A 241 9.80 19.29 15.39
N ALA A 242 9.70 18.74 16.61
CA ALA A 242 10.66 18.98 17.69
C ALA A 242 12.08 18.49 17.33
N GLN A 243 12.17 17.39 16.60
CA GLN A 243 13.44 16.76 16.21
C GLN A 243 14.13 17.49 15.06
N THR A 244 13.38 17.95 14.05
CA THR A 244 13.93 18.55 12.84
C THR A 244 14.12 20.06 12.94
N GLY A 245 13.37 20.74 13.78
CA GLY A 245 13.39 22.21 13.91
C GLY A 245 12.79 22.95 12.71
N ALA A 246 12.36 22.23 11.66
CA ALA A 246 11.79 22.77 10.43
C ALA A 246 10.70 21.84 9.89
N ALA A 247 9.93 22.29 8.92
CA ALA A 247 8.92 21.49 8.27
C ALA A 247 9.30 21.06 6.86
N ASP A 248 8.89 19.83 6.51
CA ASP A 248 8.88 19.30 5.16
C ASP A 248 7.49 18.74 4.85
N PRO A 249 6.79 19.26 3.83
CA PRO A 249 5.46 18.79 3.46
C PRO A 249 5.41 17.31 3.02
N LEU A 250 6.55 16.69 2.75
CA LEU A 250 6.66 15.30 2.33
C LEU A 250 7.31 14.37 3.37
N VAL A 251 7.65 14.87 4.56
CA VAL A 251 8.38 14.13 5.59
C VAL A 251 7.71 12.80 5.97
N GLY A 252 6.39 12.76 6.00
CA GLY A 252 5.64 11.56 6.37
C GLY A 252 5.56 10.49 5.26
N ASN A 253 5.84 10.83 4.02
CA ASN A 253 5.72 9.88 2.90
C ASN A 253 6.69 8.70 3.04
N SER A 254 7.92 8.96 3.43
CA SER A 254 8.93 7.93 3.72
C SER A 254 8.59 7.09 4.94
N MET A 255 7.88 7.67 5.92
CA MET A 255 7.52 6.99 7.16
C MET A 255 6.41 5.94 6.97
N LEU A 256 5.56 6.05 5.95
CA LEU A 256 4.43 5.13 5.77
C LEU A 256 4.88 3.67 5.68
N LEU A 257 5.89 3.38 4.85
CA LEU A 257 6.46 2.04 4.72
C LEU A 257 7.05 1.56 6.05
N GLN A 258 7.82 2.43 6.72
CA GLN A 258 8.48 2.12 7.98
C GLN A 258 7.47 1.85 9.10
N VAL A 259 6.36 2.60 9.16
CA VAL A 259 5.27 2.39 10.13
C VAL A 259 4.66 1.00 9.98
N PHE A 260 4.32 0.57 8.76
CA PHE A 260 3.85 -0.79 8.52
C PHE A 260 4.92 -1.83 8.84
N GLY A 261 6.18 -1.56 8.45
CA GLY A 261 7.32 -2.41 8.77
C GLY A 261 7.48 -2.61 10.27
N ALA A 262 7.45 -1.53 11.05
CA ALA A 262 7.57 -1.55 12.50
C ALA A 262 6.45 -2.40 13.17
N VAL A 263 5.22 -2.26 12.71
CA VAL A 263 4.07 -3.02 13.24
C VAL A 263 4.24 -4.52 12.98
N VAL A 264 4.68 -4.89 11.79
CA VAL A 264 4.85 -6.30 11.39
C VAL A 264 6.07 -6.93 12.07
N VAL A 265 7.22 -6.24 12.05
CA VAL A 265 8.44 -6.66 12.74
C VAL A 265 8.20 -6.80 14.24
N GLY A 266 7.37 -5.92 14.81
CA GLY A 266 6.89 -5.97 16.18
C GLY A 266 5.96 -7.15 16.51
N GLY A 267 5.63 -7.99 15.53
CA GLY A 267 4.85 -9.22 15.70
C GLY A 267 3.33 -9.03 15.74
N THR A 268 2.82 -7.89 15.29
CA THR A 268 1.39 -7.65 15.11
C THR A 268 0.92 -8.24 13.78
N ARG A 269 -0.16 -9.04 13.82
CA ARG A 269 -0.71 -9.66 12.60
C ARG A 269 -1.57 -8.67 11.82
N LEU A 270 -1.33 -8.56 10.52
CA LEU A 270 -2.10 -7.70 9.62
C LEU A 270 -3.57 -8.13 9.44
N GLY A 271 -3.89 -9.38 9.71
CA GLY A 271 -5.27 -9.88 9.73
C GLY A 271 -6.05 -9.52 11.00
N GLY A 272 -5.50 -8.69 11.89
CA GLY A 272 -6.16 -8.27 13.13
C GLY A 272 -6.10 -9.27 14.29
N GLY A 273 -6.64 -8.86 15.42
CA GLY A 273 -6.90 -9.68 16.59
C GLY A 273 -5.68 -10.22 17.38
N ARG A 274 -4.45 -9.97 16.92
CA ARG A 274 -3.21 -10.42 17.58
C ARG A 274 -2.07 -9.44 17.40
N GLY A 275 -1.38 -9.12 18.49
CA GLY A 275 -0.27 -8.19 18.52
C GLY A 275 -0.39 -7.16 19.65
N GLY A 276 0.27 -6.01 19.52
CA GLY A 276 0.15 -4.91 20.46
C GLY A 276 1.24 -3.84 20.30
N CYS A 277 0.97 -2.64 20.79
CA CYS A 277 1.81 -1.45 20.58
C CYS A 277 3.25 -1.62 21.09
N VAL A 278 3.45 -2.31 22.22
CA VAL A 278 4.81 -2.55 22.75
C VAL A 278 5.71 -3.27 21.75
N GLY A 279 5.15 -4.30 21.07
CA GLY A 279 5.89 -5.00 20.01
C GLY A 279 6.20 -4.07 18.84
N SER A 280 5.23 -3.29 18.39
CA SER A 280 5.39 -2.38 17.25
C SER A 280 6.38 -1.24 17.55
N MET A 281 6.39 -0.72 18.77
CA MET A 281 7.42 0.23 19.20
C MET A 281 8.82 -0.40 19.18
N ALA A 282 8.96 -1.64 19.67
CA ALA A 282 10.22 -2.38 19.56
C ALA A 282 10.61 -2.60 18.08
N GLY A 283 9.62 -2.90 17.22
CA GLY A 283 9.83 -3.00 15.77
C GLY A 283 10.34 -1.72 15.12
N ALA A 284 9.85 -0.56 15.55
CA ALA A 284 10.35 0.75 15.09
C ALA A 284 11.84 0.93 15.42
N TYR A 285 12.22 0.62 16.64
CA TYR A 285 13.61 0.69 17.06
C TYR A 285 14.50 -0.36 16.38
N ILE A 286 13.98 -1.55 16.09
CA ILE A 286 14.69 -2.56 15.29
C ILE A 286 15.06 -1.98 13.92
N LEU A 287 14.10 -1.37 13.22
CA LEU A 287 14.36 -0.76 11.91
C LEU A 287 15.40 0.36 12.01
N MET A 288 15.27 1.25 13.00
CA MET A 288 16.20 2.34 13.22
C MET A 288 17.62 1.84 13.54
N ILE A 289 17.77 0.84 14.42
CA ILE A 289 19.09 0.29 14.79
C ILE A 289 19.76 -0.36 13.58
N VAL A 290 18.99 -1.06 12.73
CA VAL A 290 19.54 -1.65 11.50
C VAL A 290 20.12 -0.57 10.58
N VAL A 291 19.41 0.54 10.40
CA VAL A 291 19.93 1.68 9.61
C VAL A 291 21.22 2.22 10.25
N ASN A 292 21.23 2.38 11.57
CA ASN A 292 22.39 2.86 12.31
C ASN A 292 23.61 1.93 12.18
N VAL A 293 23.39 0.61 12.29
CA VAL A 293 24.45 -0.40 12.09
C VAL A 293 25.04 -0.31 10.68
N LEU A 294 24.21 -0.12 9.66
CA LEU A 294 24.69 0.05 8.28
C LEU A 294 25.55 1.32 8.13
N LEU A 295 25.15 2.42 8.78
CA LEU A 295 25.93 3.66 8.78
C LEU A 295 27.28 3.49 9.51
N VAL A 296 27.31 2.80 10.65
CA VAL A 296 28.56 2.49 11.38
C VAL A 296 29.50 1.61 10.54
N LEU A 297 28.95 0.69 9.76
CA LEU A 297 29.70 -0.13 8.81
C LEU A 297 30.17 0.64 7.56
N ASN A 298 29.90 1.94 7.49
CA ASN A 298 30.20 2.78 6.34
C ASN A 298 29.53 2.30 5.03
N VAL A 299 28.38 1.62 5.18
CA VAL A 299 27.54 1.18 4.06
C VAL A 299 26.69 2.35 3.62
N SER A 300 26.59 2.57 2.30
CA SER A 300 25.76 3.67 1.76
C SER A 300 24.31 3.60 2.27
N ALA A 301 23.74 4.75 2.60
CA ALA A 301 22.35 4.89 3.04
C ALA A 301 21.32 4.26 2.06
N TYR A 302 21.68 4.09 0.78
CA TYR A 302 20.82 3.44 -0.20
C TYR A 302 20.52 1.98 0.10
N TYR A 303 21.40 1.28 0.83
CA TYR A 303 21.14 -0.09 1.28
C TYR A 303 20.12 -0.18 2.42
N SER A 304 19.83 0.92 3.11
CA SER A 304 18.89 0.91 4.25
C SER A 304 17.48 0.51 3.82
N THR A 305 16.96 1.07 2.74
CA THR A 305 15.63 0.76 2.22
C THR A 305 15.50 -0.68 1.72
N ILE A 306 16.58 -1.22 1.09
CA ILE A 306 16.64 -2.64 0.71
C ILE A 306 16.58 -3.51 1.97
N THR A 307 17.38 -3.17 2.97
CA THR A 307 17.46 -3.93 4.22
C THR A 307 16.15 -3.90 4.98
N GLU A 308 15.48 -2.73 5.07
CA GLU A 308 14.15 -2.60 5.67
C GLU A 308 13.12 -3.50 4.96
N GLY A 309 13.09 -3.49 3.63
CA GLY A 309 12.21 -4.35 2.85
C GLY A 309 12.50 -5.84 3.05
N CYS A 310 13.77 -6.23 3.07
CA CYS A 310 14.18 -7.61 3.36
C CYS A 310 13.80 -8.04 4.77
N ILE A 311 14.02 -7.19 5.77
CA ILE A 311 13.64 -7.44 7.17
C ILE A 311 12.13 -7.62 7.27
N LEU A 312 11.35 -6.79 6.59
CA LEU A 312 9.88 -6.91 6.58
C LEU A 312 9.44 -8.28 6.04
N ILE A 313 10.00 -8.75 4.93
CA ILE A 313 9.70 -10.08 4.37
C ILE A 313 10.12 -11.18 5.36
N LEU A 314 11.33 -11.10 5.91
CA LEU A 314 11.84 -12.09 6.86
C LEU A 314 11.02 -12.14 8.15
N ALA A 315 10.60 -11.00 8.69
CA ALA A 315 9.76 -10.91 9.87
C ALA A 315 8.40 -11.58 9.66
N VAL A 316 7.77 -11.32 8.51
CA VAL A 316 6.50 -11.97 8.17
C VAL A 316 6.66 -13.48 7.99
N LEU A 317 7.71 -13.91 7.32
CA LEU A 317 8.02 -15.33 7.16
C LEU A 317 8.25 -16.01 8.52
N ALA A 318 9.05 -15.42 9.40
CA ALA A 318 9.30 -15.92 10.74
C ALA A 318 8.01 -16.01 11.57
N GLY A 319 7.13 -15.01 11.47
CA GLY A 319 5.82 -14.98 12.13
C GLY A 319 4.82 -16.02 11.58
N SER A 320 4.92 -16.32 10.27
CA SER A 320 4.03 -17.25 9.57
C SER A 320 4.49 -18.71 9.65
N LEU A 321 5.77 -18.97 9.95
CA LEU A 321 6.37 -20.33 10.04
C LEU A 321 5.89 -21.09 11.29
N THR A 322 4.61 -21.46 11.32
CA THR A 322 4.12 -22.51 12.23
C THR A 322 4.12 -23.85 11.49
N ARG A 323 4.32 -24.96 12.23
CA ARG A 323 4.42 -26.33 11.64
C ARG A 323 3.27 -26.69 10.68
N HIS A 324 2.12 -26.02 10.79
CA HIS A 324 0.91 -26.25 10.00
C HIS A 324 0.54 -25.09 9.07
N SER A 325 1.40 -24.06 8.95
CA SER A 325 1.14 -22.92 8.08
C SER A 325 1.25 -23.27 6.58
N GLN A 326 0.60 -22.47 5.73
CA GLN A 326 0.74 -22.59 4.27
C GLN A 326 2.20 -22.40 3.85
N ALA A 327 2.92 -21.46 4.47
CA ALA A 327 4.33 -21.21 4.25
C ALA A 327 5.21 -22.45 4.54
N ALA A 328 4.99 -23.15 5.66
CA ALA A 328 5.73 -24.37 5.98
C ALA A 328 5.41 -25.51 5.00
N ARG A 329 4.17 -25.61 4.54
CA ARG A 329 3.78 -26.59 3.50
C ARG A 329 4.36 -26.25 2.15
N GLY A 330 4.33 -24.96 1.74
CA GLY A 330 4.92 -24.47 0.51
C GLY A 330 6.44 -24.71 0.47
N LEU A 331 7.14 -24.34 1.54
CA LEU A 331 8.59 -24.54 1.66
C LEU A 331 8.98 -26.04 1.63
N ARG A 332 8.23 -26.90 2.34
CA ARG A 332 8.44 -28.35 2.27
C ARG A 332 8.21 -28.92 0.86
N SER A 333 7.14 -28.45 0.18
CA SER A 333 6.86 -28.90 -1.18
C SER A 333 7.93 -28.46 -2.18
N LEU A 334 8.52 -27.28 -1.98
CA LEU A 334 9.66 -26.77 -2.77
C LEU A 334 10.91 -27.60 -2.50
N ILE A 335 11.25 -27.83 -1.23
CA ILE A 335 12.43 -28.64 -0.85
C ILE A 335 12.30 -30.05 -1.42
N THR A 336 11.12 -30.66 -1.31
CA THR A 336 10.87 -32.00 -1.86
C THR A 336 10.96 -32.02 -3.40
N ARG A 337 10.46 -30.99 -4.09
CA ARG A 337 10.58 -30.88 -5.56
C ARG A 337 12.04 -30.67 -6.01
N VAL A 338 12.78 -29.77 -5.35
CA VAL A 338 14.20 -29.54 -5.65
C VAL A 338 15.02 -30.81 -5.36
N ARG A 339 14.72 -31.52 -4.28
CA ARG A 339 15.36 -32.78 -3.94
C ARG A 339 15.04 -33.90 -4.94
N ALA A 340 13.76 -34.00 -5.37
CA ALA A 340 13.34 -34.93 -6.43
C ALA A 340 14.00 -34.60 -7.77
N TRP A 341 14.11 -33.34 -8.12
CA TRP A 341 14.80 -32.87 -9.34
C TRP A 341 16.31 -33.21 -9.31
N ARG A 342 16.99 -32.98 -8.15
CA ARG A 342 18.41 -33.35 -7.98
C ARG A 342 18.64 -34.88 -8.04
N LEU A 343 17.63 -35.67 -7.66
CA LEU A 343 17.70 -37.13 -7.66
C LEU A 343 17.21 -37.76 -8.98
N GLY A 344 16.95 -36.94 -10.01
CA GLY A 344 16.40 -37.41 -11.30
C GLY A 344 15.00 -38.03 -11.22
N MET A 345 14.36 -37.96 -10.05
CA MET A 345 12.99 -38.44 -9.88
C MET A 345 12.04 -37.28 -10.27
N LEU A 346 11.67 -37.20 -11.53
CA LEU A 346 10.51 -36.40 -11.91
C LEU A 346 9.29 -36.99 -11.19
N PRO A 347 8.59 -36.21 -10.36
CA PRO A 347 7.32 -36.70 -9.82
C PRO A 347 6.43 -36.93 -11.01
N SER A 348 6.06 -38.18 -11.28
CA SER A 348 4.99 -38.48 -12.19
C SER A 348 3.80 -37.67 -11.69
N GLN A 349 3.28 -36.79 -12.51
CA GLN A 349 1.96 -36.22 -12.28
C GLN A 349 1.00 -37.40 -12.38
N GLY A 350 0.84 -38.11 -11.28
CA GLY A 350 -0.28 -38.99 -11.11
C GLY A 350 -1.52 -38.13 -11.26
N SER A 351 -1.99 -38.03 -12.46
CA SER A 351 -3.36 -37.65 -12.73
C SER A 351 -4.20 -38.64 -11.92
N ARG A 352 -4.60 -38.22 -10.70
CA ARG A 352 -5.73 -38.89 -10.05
C ARG A 352 -6.83 -38.80 -11.10
N PRO A 353 -7.32 -39.93 -11.64
CA PRO A 353 -8.47 -39.88 -12.51
C PRO A 353 -9.54 -39.18 -11.69
N MET A 354 -9.95 -38.00 -12.14
CA MET A 354 -11.15 -37.35 -11.66
C MET A 354 -12.23 -38.37 -11.97
N GLN A 355 -12.70 -39.10 -10.96
CA GLN A 355 -13.91 -39.86 -11.08
C GLN A 355 -14.94 -38.87 -11.60
N GLN A 356 -15.22 -38.93 -12.90
CA GLN A 356 -16.37 -38.25 -13.47
C GLN A 356 -17.56 -38.77 -12.69
N LEU A 357 -18.10 -37.92 -11.82
CA LEU A 357 -19.43 -38.13 -11.28
C LEU A 357 -20.32 -38.05 -12.54
N ILE A 358 -20.59 -39.22 -13.15
CA ILE A 358 -21.62 -39.35 -14.14
C ILE A 358 -22.93 -39.18 -13.36
N LEU A 359 -23.38 -37.92 -13.26
CA LEU A 359 -24.75 -37.65 -12.88
C LEU A 359 -25.63 -38.35 -13.92
N PRO A 360 -26.55 -39.24 -13.53
CA PRO A 360 -27.47 -39.85 -14.47
C PRO A 360 -28.19 -38.73 -15.20
N GLY A 361 -27.95 -38.64 -16.50
CA GLY A 361 -28.57 -37.64 -17.33
C GLY A 361 -30.06 -37.89 -17.37
N THR A 362 -30.84 -37.10 -16.68
CA THR A 362 -32.20 -36.85 -17.09
C THR A 362 -32.12 -36.08 -18.40
N VAL A 363 -32.25 -36.80 -19.49
CA VAL A 363 -32.54 -36.21 -20.81
C VAL A 363 -33.94 -35.59 -20.70
N GLY A 364 -34.03 -34.45 -20.08
CA GLY A 364 -35.18 -33.57 -20.11
C GLY A 364 -35.16 -32.87 -21.46
N ALA A 365 -36.24 -33.04 -22.23
CA ALA A 365 -36.50 -32.39 -23.49
C ALA A 365 -35.98 -30.95 -23.50
N GLY A 366 -35.22 -30.61 -24.54
CA GLY A 366 -34.52 -29.34 -24.68
C GLY A 366 -35.43 -28.13 -24.50
N ARG A 367 -35.37 -27.53 -23.31
CA ARG A 367 -35.76 -26.15 -23.15
C ARG A 367 -34.74 -25.35 -23.94
N ILE A 368 -35.17 -24.82 -25.09
CA ILE A 368 -34.43 -23.76 -25.77
C ILE A 368 -34.30 -22.64 -24.77
N ILE A 369 -33.13 -22.57 -24.11
CA ILE A 369 -32.77 -21.46 -23.22
C ILE A 369 -32.63 -20.26 -24.15
N GLN A 370 -33.69 -19.46 -24.27
CA GLN A 370 -33.59 -18.15 -24.92
C GLN A 370 -32.55 -17.36 -24.16
N LEU A 371 -31.40 -17.13 -24.79
CA LEU A 371 -30.34 -16.29 -24.22
C LEU A 371 -30.95 -14.91 -23.97
N PRO A 372 -30.91 -14.39 -22.74
CA PRO A 372 -31.43 -13.06 -22.45
C PRO A 372 -30.76 -12.02 -23.35
N SER A 373 -31.49 -10.94 -23.67
CA SER A 373 -31.00 -9.87 -24.53
C SER A 373 -29.63 -9.37 -24.04
N PHE A 374 -28.82 -8.82 -24.95
CA PHE A 374 -27.46 -8.31 -24.62
C PHE A 374 -27.46 -7.36 -23.41
N LEU A 375 -28.45 -6.49 -23.30
CA LEU A 375 -28.62 -5.54 -22.21
C LEU A 375 -28.86 -6.23 -20.86
N VAL A 376 -29.73 -7.24 -20.82
CA VAL A 376 -30.03 -8.01 -19.60
C VAL A 376 -28.81 -8.83 -19.17
N ARG A 377 -28.10 -9.40 -20.14
CA ARG A 377 -26.88 -10.19 -19.87
C ARG A 377 -25.73 -9.36 -19.29
N HIS A 378 -25.66 -8.07 -19.63
CA HIS A 378 -24.60 -7.17 -19.21
C HIS A 378 -25.09 -6.05 -18.29
N ALA A 379 -26.34 -6.12 -17.84
CA ALA A 379 -26.96 -5.07 -17.03
C ALA A 379 -26.16 -4.71 -15.78
N GLU A 380 -25.63 -5.70 -15.10
CA GLU A 380 -24.80 -5.49 -13.88
C GLU A 380 -23.49 -4.77 -14.25
N ALA A 381 -22.79 -5.21 -15.29
CA ALA A 381 -21.56 -4.59 -15.76
C ALA A 381 -21.77 -3.15 -16.24
N ILE A 382 -22.88 -2.89 -16.93
CA ILE A 382 -23.27 -1.56 -17.39
C ILE A 382 -23.61 -0.67 -16.19
N ARG A 383 -24.38 -1.17 -15.23
CA ARG A 383 -24.77 -0.42 -14.04
C ARG A 383 -23.56 0.11 -13.24
N TYR A 384 -22.49 -0.69 -13.12
CA TYR A 384 -21.29 -0.28 -12.39
C TYR A 384 -20.34 0.61 -13.21
N ALA A 385 -20.26 0.41 -14.53
CA ALA A 385 -19.38 1.18 -15.40
C ALA A 385 -19.98 2.53 -15.84
N LEU A 386 -21.31 2.59 -16.06
CA LEU A 386 -22.00 3.77 -16.60
C LEU A 386 -21.74 5.07 -15.83
N PRO A 387 -21.76 5.09 -14.47
CA PRO A 387 -21.51 6.31 -13.71
C PRO A 387 -20.17 6.99 -14.07
N ALA A 388 -19.09 6.22 -14.25
CA ALA A 388 -17.79 6.77 -14.60
C ALA A 388 -17.82 7.48 -15.97
N TYR A 389 -18.49 6.89 -16.96
CA TYR A 389 -18.62 7.51 -18.29
C TYR A 389 -19.54 8.73 -18.28
N VAL A 390 -20.62 8.71 -17.50
CA VAL A 390 -21.49 9.88 -17.33
C VAL A 390 -20.72 11.04 -16.67
N CYS A 391 -20.00 10.76 -15.60
CA CYS A 391 -19.14 11.75 -14.95
C CYS A 391 -18.05 12.27 -15.89
N PHE A 392 -17.44 11.40 -16.70
CA PHE A 392 -16.49 11.81 -17.75
C PHE A 392 -17.11 12.82 -18.72
N ALA A 393 -18.31 12.52 -19.24
CA ALA A 393 -19.01 13.43 -20.12
C ALA A 393 -19.33 14.78 -19.46
N ILE A 394 -19.72 14.76 -18.17
CA ILE A 394 -19.95 15.98 -17.38
C ILE A 394 -18.66 16.80 -17.26
N VAL A 395 -17.52 16.15 -16.99
CA VAL A 395 -16.21 16.83 -16.87
C VAL A 395 -15.79 17.45 -18.22
N VAL A 396 -16.03 16.75 -19.35
CA VAL A 396 -15.73 17.30 -20.69
C VAL A 396 -16.58 18.54 -20.98
N VAL A 397 -17.88 18.49 -20.64
CA VAL A 397 -18.78 19.67 -20.76
C VAL A 397 -18.31 20.81 -19.84
N ALA A 398 -17.94 20.50 -18.60
CA ALA A 398 -17.38 21.50 -17.67
C ALA A 398 -16.08 22.11 -18.20
N THR A 399 -15.23 21.32 -18.88
CA THR A 399 -14.02 21.81 -19.52
C THR A 399 -14.34 22.77 -20.65
N GLU A 400 -15.36 22.48 -21.48
CA GLU A 400 -15.84 23.40 -22.52
C GLU A 400 -16.30 24.72 -21.93
N LEU A 401 -17.10 24.68 -20.86
CA LEU A 401 -17.62 25.87 -20.19
C LEU A 401 -16.52 26.71 -19.52
N ALA A 402 -15.46 26.06 -19.01
CA ALA A 402 -14.40 26.74 -18.28
C ALA A 402 -13.28 27.28 -19.21
N ILE A 403 -12.98 26.57 -20.30
CA ILE A 403 -11.80 26.83 -21.16
C ILE A 403 -12.23 27.23 -22.59
N GLY A 404 -13.43 26.81 -23.05
CA GLY A 404 -14.02 27.20 -24.33
C GLY A 404 -13.53 26.38 -25.54
N HIS A 405 -12.73 25.33 -25.36
CA HIS A 405 -12.13 24.57 -26.45
C HIS A 405 -11.93 23.08 -26.13
N ALA A 406 -12.98 22.36 -25.73
CA ALA A 406 -12.89 20.93 -25.42
C ALA A 406 -13.73 20.02 -26.35
N LEU A 407 -15.04 20.32 -26.53
CA LEU A 407 -15.99 19.41 -27.16
C LEU A 407 -15.65 19.05 -28.61
N LEU A 408 -15.18 20.02 -29.41
CA LEU A 408 -14.87 19.83 -30.85
C LEU A 408 -13.36 19.91 -31.14
N ASN A 409 -12.51 19.82 -30.12
CA ASN A 409 -11.07 19.97 -30.27
C ASN A 409 -10.37 18.61 -30.31
N GLU A 410 -9.93 18.20 -31.48
CA GLU A 410 -9.18 16.95 -31.69
C GLU A 410 -7.91 16.88 -30.84
N SER A 411 -7.19 17.98 -30.69
CA SER A 411 -5.97 18.05 -29.86
C SER A 411 -6.25 17.79 -28.38
N TYR A 412 -7.42 18.20 -27.89
CA TYR A 412 -7.86 17.90 -26.52
C TYR A 412 -8.04 16.41 -26.29
N TYR A 413 -8.75 15.72 -27.18
CA TYR A 413 -8.96 14.27 -27.06
C TYR A 413 -7.67 13.48 -27.24
N ASN A 414 -6.81 13.90 -28.18
CA ASN A 414 -5.50 13.29 -28.35
C ASN A 414 -4.67 13.41 -27.07
N SER A 415 -4.65 14.58 -26.45
CA SER A 415 -3.92 14.82 -25.19
C SER A 415 -4.48 13.99 -24.03
N ILE A 416 -5.81 13.91 -23.87
CA ILE A 416 -6.44 13.03 -22.87
C ILE A 416 -6.03 11.58 -23.11
N LEU A 417 -6.06 11.08 -24.34
CA LEU A 417 -5.72 9.70 -24.64
C LEU A 417 -4.23 9.39 -24.40
N VAL A 418 -3.33 10.35 -24.73
CA VAL A 418 -1.90 10.23 -24.43
C VAL A 418 -1.68 10.15 -22.91
N LEU A 419 -2.26 11.06 -22.14
CA LEU A 419 -2.13 11.07 -20.68
C LEU A 419 -2.82 9.87 -20.02
N SER A 420 -3.96 9.44 -20.55
CA SER A 420 -4.68 8.25 -20.09
C SER A 420 -3.91 6.96 -20.35
N SER A 421 -2.98 6.93 -21.32
CA SER A 421 -2.28 5.71 -21.72
C SER A 421 -1.54 5.05 -20.55
N PHE A 422 -0.95 5.83 -19.65
CA PHE A 422 -0.26 5.34 -18.46
C PHE A 422 -1.22 4.62 -17.50
N LEU A 423 -2.31 5.29 -17.15
CA LEU A 423 -3.31 4.75 -16.23
C LEU A 423 -4.12 3.61 -16.84
N LEU A 424 -4.35 3.59 -18.17
CA LEU A 424 -5.03 2.48 -18.85
C LEU A 424 -4.23 1.19 -18.76
N ILE A 425 -2.91 1.27 -18.91
CA ILE A 425 -2.03 0.11 -18.76
C ILE A 425 -1.96 -0.33 -17.30
N LEU A 426 -1.78 0.62 -16.36
CA LEU A 426 -1.78 0.31 -14.93
C LEU A 426 -3.11 -0.26 -14.46
N ALA A 427 -4.24 0.23 -14.98
CA ALA A 427 -5.56 -0.29 -14.67
C ALA A 427 -5.74 -1.77 -15.09
N LEU A 428 -5.04 -2.25 -16.12
CA LEU A 428 -5.02 -3.66 -16.44
C LEU A 428 -4.24 -4.45 -15.38
N GLY A 429 -3.01 -4.03 -15.05
CA GLY A 429 -2.18 -4.70 -14.05
C GLY A 429 -2.83 -4.69 -12.67
N GLN A 430 -2.98 -3.50 -12.11
CA GLN A 430 -3.55 -3.28 -10.77
C GLN A 430 -4.99 -3.77 -10.66
N GLY A 431 -5.81 -3.54 -11.70
CA GLY A 431 -7.19 -4.00 -11.73
C GLY A 431 -7.30 -5.53 -11.73
N THR A 432 -6.40 -6.23 -12.43
CA THR A 432 -6.35 -7.70 -12.39
C THR A 432 -5.96 -8.21 -11.00
N VAL A 433 -5.02 -7.53 -10.31
CA VAL A 433 -4.65 -7.83 -8.92
C VAL A 433 -5.84 -7.59 -7.99
N ILE A 434 -6.51 -6.45 -8.11
CA ILE A 434 -7.70 -6.11 -7.30
C ILE A 434 -8.84 -7.10 -7.54
N LEU A 435 -9.07 -7.52 -8.77
CA LEU A 435 -10.09 -8.54 -9.10
C LEU A 435 -9.83 -9.87 -8.38
N THR A 436 -8.60 -10.20 -8.01
CA THR A 436 -8.28 -11.37 -7.18
C THR A 436 -8.31 -11.10 -5.68
N GLY A 437 -8.68 -9.90 -5.24
CA GLY A 437 -8.71 -9.48 -3.83
C GLY A 437 -7.33 -9.06 -3.29
N GLY A 438 -6.33 -8.84 -4.16
CA GLY A 438 -5.00 -8.36 -3.80
C GLY A 438 -4.82 -6.86 -4.05
N LEU A 439 -3.64 -6.34 -3.66
CA LEU A 439 -3.14 -5.01 -4.01
C LEU A 439 -1.66 -5.12 -4.34
N ASP A 440 -1.22 -4.34 -5.31
CA ASP A 440 0.19 -4.23 -5.67
C ASP A 440 0.71 -2.81 -5.34
N LEU A 441 1.41 -2.69 -4.23
CA LEU A 441 2.00 -1.44 -3.77
C LEU A 441 3.44 -1.25 -4.28
N SER A 442 3.98 -2.19 -5.08
CA SER A 442 5.32 -2.08 -5.68
C SER A 442 5.32 -1.31 -7.01
N VAL A 443 4.14 -0.94 -7.51
CA VAL A 443 3.95 -0.23 -8.78
C VAL A 443 4.86 1.00 -8.91
N PRO A 444 4.97 1.93 -7.93
CA PRO A 444 5.75 3.16 -8.09
C PRO A 444 7.22 2.91 -8.41
N TRP A 445 7.87 2.11 -7.59
CA TRP A 445 9.29 1.86 -7.75
C TRP A 445 9.61 0.82 -8.82
N THR A 446 8.62 0.01 -9.24
CA THR A 446 8.74 -0.79 -10.49
C THR A 446 8.77 0.14 -11.71
N ILE A 447 7.90 1.16 -11.75
CA ILE A 447 7.88 2.20 -12.80
C ILE A 447 9.23 2.94 -12.83
N ALA A 448 9.63 3.48 -11.68
CA ALA A 448 10.86 4.28 -11.57
C ALA A 448 12.10 3.48 -11.94
N LEU A 449 12.29 2.29 -11.36
CA LEU A 449 13.45 1.43 -11.66
C LEU A 449 13.51 1.06 -13.15
N CYS A 450 12.38 0.64 -13.74
CA CYS A 450 12.34 0.26 -15.14
C CYS A 450 12.60 1.47 -16.07
N GLY A 451 12.10 2.65 -15.73
CA GLY A 451 12.41 3.89 -16.45
C GLY A 451 13.89 4.26 -16.37
N ILE A 452 14.48 4.17 -15.17
CA ILE A 452 15.91 4.47 -14.93
C ILE A 452 16.81 3.47 -15.67
N LEU A 453 16.49 2.18 -15.62
CA LEU A 453 17.21 1.15 -16.36
C LEU A 453 17.15 1.39 -17.87
N LEU A 454 15.99 1.76 -18.40
CA LEU A 454 15.85 2.06 -19.83
C LEU A 454 16.69 3.27 -20.21
N ALA A 455 16.52 4.41 -19.50
CA ALA A 455 17.24 5.64 -19.80
C ALA A 455 18.75 5.46 -19.72
N GLY A 456 19.26 4.81 -18.67
CA GLY A 456 20.67 4.54 -18.47
C GLY A 456 21.27 3.61 -19.53
N THR A 457 20.50 2.61 -20.00
CA THR A 457 20.98 1.67 -21.02
C THR A 457 20.95 2.27 -22.42
N VAL A 458 19.90 3.03 -22.75
CA VAL A 458 19.66 3.60 -24.08
C VAL A 458 20.47 4.88 -24.29
N ASN A 459 20.58 5.71 -23.28
CA ASN A 459 21.36 6.95 -23.26
C ASN A 459 21.19 7.80 -24.55
N GLY A 460 19.95 8.04 -24.94
CA GLY A 460 19.60 8.89 -26.10
C GLY A 460 19.78 8.23 -27.47
N GLN A 461 20.09 6.94 -27.55
CA GLN A 461 20.30 6.23 -28.81
C GLN A 461 19.18 5.23 -29.13
N ASN A 462 18.81 5.11 -30.43
CA ASN A 462 17.80 4.15 -30.85
C ASN A 462 18.32 2.70 -30.91
N GLY A 463 19.60 2.49 -31.22
CA GLY A 463 20.18 1.15 -31.40
C GLY A 463 20.02 0.27 -30.15
N PRO A 464 20.45 0.71 -28.96
CA PRO A 464 20.33 -0.06 -27.73
C PRO A 464 18.86 -0.36 -27.33
N MET A 465 17.90 0.40 -27.79
CA MET A 465 16.47 0.22 -27.46
C MET A 465 15.96 -1.17 -27.85
N LEU A 466 16.52 -1.78 -28.92
CA LEU A 466 16.09 -3.08 -29.42
C LEU A 466 16.23 -4.20 -28.37
N TYR A 467 17.29 -4.16 -27.55
CA TYR A 467 17.50 -5.14 -26.48
C TYR A 467 17.12 -4.58 -25.10
N ALA A 468 17.26 -3.27 -24.88
CA ALA A 468 16.95 -2.65 -23.58
C ALA A 468 15.46 -2.73 -23.24
N LEU A 469 14.56 -2.46 -24.19
CA LEU A 469 13.12 -2.50 -23.98
C LEU A 469 12.63 -3.90 -23.57
N PRO A 470 12.92 -5.00 -24.31
CA PRO A 470 12.55 -6.35 -23.87
C PRO A 470 13.17 -6.73 -22.53
N MET A 471 14.42 -6.35 -22.28
CA MET A 471 15.12 -6.63 -21.01
C MET A 471 14.39 -5.96 -19.83
N VAL A 472 14.05 -4.68 -19.95
CA VAL A 472 13.35 -3.95 -18.89
C VAL A 472 11.95 -4.49 -18.65
N LEU A 473 11.22 -4.85 -19.70
CA LEU A 473 9.91 -5.51 -19.56
C LEU A 473 10.03 -6.88 -18.86
N LEU A 474 11.09 -7.62 -19.14
CA LEU A 474 11.39 -8.88 -18.44
C LEU A 474 11.69 -8.64 -16.96
N VAL A 475 12.46 -7.57 -16.62
CA VAL A 475 12.70 -7.17 -15.22
C VAL A 475 11.37 -6.92 -14.50
N GLY A 476 10.44 -6.19 -15.11
CA GLY A 476 9.10 -5.98 -14.53
C GLY A 476 8.33 -7.29 -14.32
N CYS A 477 8.37 -8.21 -15.30
CA CYS A 477 7.78 -9.54 -15.15
C CYS A 477 8.42 -10.33 -13.99
N VAL A 478 9.73 -10.26 -13.81
CA VAL A 478 10.45 -10.93 -12.71
C VAL A 478 10.05 -10.33 -11.36
N ILE A 479 9.98 -8.99 -11.25
CA ILE A 479 9.50 -8.31 -10.04
C ILE A 479 8.09 -8.81 -9.66
N GLY A 480 7.17 -8.79 -10.62
CA GLY A 480 5.82 -9.30 -10.40
C GLY A 480 5.78 -10.78 -10.04
N LEU A 481 6.63 -11.60 -10.66
CA LEU A 481 6.75 -13.03 -10.34
C LEU A 481 7.26 -13.26 -8.92
N VAL A 482 8.21 -12.47 -8.43
CA VAL A 482 8.71 -12.53 -7.05
C VAL A 482 7.60 -12.14 -6.06
N ASN A 483 6.84 -11.08 -6.36
CA ASN A 483 5.65 -10.70 -5.56
C ASN A 483 4.64 -11.86 -5.52
N GLY A 484 4.26 -12.38 -6.68
CA GLY A 484 3.33 -13.49 -6.79
C GLY A 484 3.83 -14.77 -6.08
N PHE A 485 5.13 -15.05 -6.11
CA PHE A 485 5.74 -16.16 -5.40
C PHE A 485 5.62 -16.00 -3.87
N GLY A 486 5.97 -14.82 -3.35
CA GLY A 486 5.83 -14.53 -1.91
C GLY A 486 4.39 -14.68 -1.42
N ILE A 487 3.43 -14.25 -2.22
CA ILE A 487 2.00 -14.31 -1.89
C ILE A 487 1.47 -15.73 -2.02
N ALA A 488 1.65 -16.37 -3.18
CA ALA A 488 1.04 -17.67 -3.49
C ALA A 488 1.71 -18.84 -2.79
N MET A 489 3.04 -18.84 -2.68
CA MET A 489 3.79 -19.98 -2.15
C MET A 489 4.15 -19.82 -0.68
N LEU A 490 4.52 -18.61 -0.26
CA LEU A 490 4.91 -18.34 1.13
C LEU A 490 3.73 -17.87 2.00
N GLY A 491 2.58 -17.52 1.38
CA GLY A 491 1.38 -17.09 2.10
C GLY A 491 1.54 -15.73 2.78
N ILE A 492 2.41 -14.87 2.24
CA ILE A 492 2.57 -13.49 2.70
C ILE A 492 1.37 -12.68 2.23
N SER A 493 0.86 -11.77 3.08
CA SER A 493 -0.19 -10.85 2.67
C SER A 493 0.26 -10.02 1.45
N PRO A 494 -0.61 -9.83 0.44
CA PRO A 494 -0.30 -9.01 -0.74
C PRO A 494 0.29 -7.64 -0.40
N ILE A 495 -0.36 -6.91 0.52
CA ILE A 495 0.06 -5.56 0.94
C ILE A 495 1.49 -5.55 1.46
N VAL A 496 1.85 -6.54 2.31
CA VAL A 496 3.18 -6.60 2.92
C VAL A 496 4.25 -6.97 1.90
N MET A 497 3.96 -7.99 1.08
CA MET A 497 4.93 -8.44 0.06
C MET A 497 5.25 -7.31 -0.91
N THR A 498 4.22 -6.64 -1.43
CA THR A 498 4.40 -5.59 -2.43
C THR A 498 4.94 -4.30 -1.83
N LEU A 499 4.62 -3.99 -0.57
CA LEU A 499 5.18 -2.84 0.15
C LEU A 499 6.68 -3.05 0.45
N ALA A 500 7.05 -4.24 0.90
CA ALA A 500 8.46 -4.59 1.10
C ALA A 500 9.24 -4.55 -0.22
N MET A 501 8.65 -5.08 -1.30
CA MET A 501 9.23 -5.00 -2.63
C MET A 501 9.40 -3.55 -3.08
N ASN A 502 8.44 -2.66 -2.79
CA ASN A 502 8.54 -1.22 -3.10
C ASN A 502 9.81 -0.61 -2.48
N GLY A 503 10.09 -0.86 -1.19
CA GLY A 503 11.30 -0.40 -0.52
C GLY A 503 12.59 -1.03 -1.11
N ILE A 504 12.55 -2.33 -1.44
CA ILE A 504 13.70 -2.99 -2.09
C ILE A 504 14.00 -2.36 -3.45
N LEU A 505 12.97 -2.12 -4.28
CA LEU A 505 13.11 -1.52 -5.60
C LEU A 505 13.59 -0.08 -5.52
N GLN A 506 13.13 0.68 -4.52
CA GLN A 506 13.63 2.02 -4.22
C GLN A 506 15.13 2.01 -3.96
N GLY A 507 15.59 1.16 -3.07
CA GLY A 507 17.01 1.05 -2.77
C GLY A 507 17.84 0.58 -3.97
N VAL A 508 17.33 -0.37 -4.76
CA VAL A 508 17.99 -0.83 -6.00
C VAL A 508 18.08 0.31 -7.02
N ALA A 509 17.01 1.11 -7.18
CA ALA A 509 17.02 2.27 -8.08
C ALA A 509 18.04 3.32 -7.64
N LEU A 510 18.10 3.61 -6.34
CA LEU A 510 19.07 4.55 -5.75
C LEU A 510 20.51 4.05 -5.91
N LEU A 511 20.78 2.75 -5.71
CA LEU A 511 22.10 2.16 -5.92
C LEU A 511 22.52 2.21 -7.38
N TYR A 512 21.65 1.84 -8.29
CA TYR A 512 21.97 1.85 -9.73
C TYR A 512 22.24 3.26 -10.24
N SER A 513 21.43 4.25 -9.80
CA SER A 513 21.52 5.64 -10.23
C SER A 513 22.50 6.48 -9.40
N GLN A 514 23.05 5.93 -8.31
CA GLN A 514 23.84 6.67 -7.31
C GLN A 514 23.11 7.95 -6.82
N GLY A 515 21.79 7.86 -6.69
CA GLY A 515 20.92 8.97 -6.28
C GLY A 515 20.60 10.00 -7.38
N THR A 516 21.25 9.92 -8.52
CA THR A 516 21.05 10.84 -9.66
C THR A 516 20.86 10.07 -10.95
N PRO A 517 19.62 9.80 -11.40
CA PRO A 517 19.38 9.09 -12.64
C PRO A 517 20.05 9.81 -13.82
N ALA A 518 20.84 9.06 -14.58
CA ALA A 518 21.52 9.54 -15.77
C ALA A 518 20.90 8.90 -17.02
N GLY A 519 21.12 9.54 -18.18
CA GLY A 519 20.69 9.04 -19.47
C GLY A 519 19.38 9.66 -19.95
N PHE A 520 19.18 9.53 -21.25
CA PHE A 520 18.04 10.12 -21.97
C PHE A 520 17.25 9.02 -22.69
N SER A 521 15.99 9.30 -22.93
CA SER A 521 15.12 8.45 -23.73
C SER A 521 15.61 8.38 -25.19
N ALA A 522 15.37 7.23 -25.83
CA ALA A 522 15.58 7.08 -27.26
C ALA A 522 14.71 8.06 -28.05
N PRO A 523 15.22 8.71 -29.12
CA PRO A 523 14.42 9.57 -29.99
C PRO A 523 13.16 8.89 -30.54
N LEU A 524 13.25 7.60 -30.89
CA LEU A 524 12.11 6.80 -31.36
C LEU A 524 11.00 6.67 -30.30
N MET A 525 11.38 6.46 -29.03
CA MET A 525 10.42 6.36 -27.93
C MET A 525 9.75 7.71 -27.64
N ARG A 526 10.54 8.78 -27.71
CA ARG A 526 10.04 10.15 -27.59
C ARG A 526 9.06 10.48 -28.71
N TRP A 527 9.44 10.17 -29.98
CA TRP A 527 8.54 10.31 -31.12
C TRP A 527 7.24 9.52 -30.92
N PHE A 528 7.32 8.27 -30.48
CA PHE A 528 6.15 7.42 -30.20
C PHE A 528 5.19 8.07 -29.20
N MET A 529 5.71 8.75 -28.17
CA MET A 529 4.91 9.32 -27.08
C MET A 529 4.42 10.75 -27.33
N THR A 530 5.17 11.57 -28.10
CA THR A 530 4.94 13.03 -28.17
C THR A 530 4.67 13.58 -29.56
N SER A 531 5.09 12.87 -30.64
CA SER A 531 4.93 13.39 -32.00
C SER A 531 3.54 13.09 -32.52
N LYS A 532 2.94 14.05 -33.23
CA LYS A 532 1.72 13.83 -34.00
C LYS A 532 2.09 13.28 -35.37
N ALA A 533 1.64 12.07 -35.69
CA ALA A 533 1.68 11.52 -37.02
C ALA A 533 0.36 11.92 -37.71
N GLU A 534 0.37 12.95 -38.52
CA GLU A 534 -0.77 13.59 -39.20
C GLU A 534 -1.85 14.09 -38.22
N PHE A 535 -2.70 13.21 -37.68
CA PHE A 535 -3.83 13.59 -36.80
C PHE A 535 -3.66 13.08 -35.37
N VAL A 536 -2.98 11.95 -35.15
CA VAL A 536 -2.98 11.23 -33.87
C VAL A 536 -1.55 10.85 -33.45
N THR A 537 -1.24 10.96 -32.16
CA THR A 537 0.03 10.48 -31.61
C THR A 537 0.09 8.94 -31.66
N PRO A 538 1.22 8.31 -32.08
CA PRO A 538 1.31 6.85 -32.24
C PRO A 538 0.89 6.05 -31.01
N VAL A 539 1.17 6.56 -29.80
CA VAL A 539 0.75 5.92 -28.56
C VAL A 539 -0.78 5.78 -28.45
N VAL A 540 -1.56 6.65 -29.06
CA VAL A 540 -3.03 6.57 -29.03
C VAL A 540 -3.52 5.34 -29.80
N VAL A 541 -2.93 5.06 -30.95
CA VAL A 541 -3.23 3.85 -31.72
C VAL A 541 -2.83 2.61 -30.92
N PHE A 542 -1.64 2.64 -30.32
CA PHE A 542 -1.17 1.55 -29.45
C PHE A 542 -2.13 1.29 -28.30
N ILE A 543 -2.57 2.34 -27.58
CA ILE A 543 -3.43 2.15 -26.41
C ILE A 543 -4.83 1.67 -26.77
N LEU A 544 -5.37 2.06 -27.92
CA LEU A 544 -6.64 1.52 -28.42
C LEU A 544 -6.54 0.00 -28.67
N LEU A 545 -5.47 -0.44 -29.32
CA LEU A 545 -5.20 -1.87 -29.53
C LEU A 545 -4.97 -2.59 -28.21
N PHE A 546 -4.25 -1.96 -27.28
CA PHE A 546 -4.01 -2.50 -25.93
C PHE A 546 -5.33 -2.68 -25.16
N VAL A 547 -6.23 -1.72 -25.20
CA VAL A 547 -7.56 -1.82 -24.56
C VAL A 547 -8.35 -2.98 -25.15
N ILE A 548 -8.35 -3.15 -26.47
CA ILE A 548 -9.02 -4.30 -27.13
C ILE A 548 -8.41 -5.62 -26.65
N ALA A 549 -7.09 -5.72 -26.64
CA ALA A 549 -6.38 -6.92 -26.18
C ALA A 549 -6.68 -7.22 -24.70
N ALA A 550 -6.72 -6.20 -23.84
CA ALA A 550 -7.04 -6.32 -22.42
C ALA A 550 -8.49 -6.79 -22.18
N VAL A 551 -9.44 -6.28 -22.95
CA VAL A 551 -10.84 -6.74 -22.91
C VAL A 551 -10.95 -8.21 -23.35
N ILE A 552 -10.24 -8.61 -24.40
CA ILE A 552 -10.18 -10.00 -24.86
C ILE A 552 -9.55 -10.87 -23.76
N LEU A 553 -8.44 -10.43 -23.17
CA LEU A 553 -7.75 -11.14 -22.10
C LEU A 553 -8.70 -11.46 -20.93
N HIS A 554 -9.47 -10.48 -20.47
CA HIS A 554 -10.37 -10.66 -19.32
C HIS A 554 -11.64 -11.45 -19.68
N ARG A 555 -12.26 -11.19 -20.85
CA ARG A 555 -13.58 -11.75 -21.19
C ARG A 555 -13.53 -13.07 -21.95
N ARG A 556 -12.52 -13.29 -22.79
CA ARG A 556 -12.48 -14.41 -23.73
C ARG A 556 -11.48 -15.50 -23.35
N THR A 557 -10.45 -15.20 -22.54
CA THR A 557 -9.42 -16.19 -22.20
C THR A 557 -9.76 -17.01 -20.95
N PRO A 558 -9.17 -18.22 -20.81
CA PRO A 558 -9.24 -18.98 -19.57
C PRO A 558 -8.61 -18.24 -18.37
N PHE A 559 -7.60 -17.38 -18.63
CA PHE A 559 -6.95 -16.57 -17.61
C PHE A 559 -7.94 -15.62 -16.93
N GLY A 560 -8.67 -14.82 -17.70
CA GLY A 560 -9.66 -13.88 -17.15
C GLY A 560 -10.74 -14.61 -16.34
N ARG A 561 -11.27 -15.74 -16.85
CA ARG A 561 -12.26 -16.54 -16.10
C ARG A 561 -11.72 -17.04 -14.75
N ARG A 562 -10.44 -17.44 -14.67
CA ARG A 562 -9.80 -17.87 -13.43
C ARG A 562 -9.63 -16.70 -12.47
N VAL A 563 -9.29 -15.50 -12.96
CA VAL A 563 -9.17 -14.28 -12.14
C VAL A 563 -10.49 -13.97 -11.44
N TYR A 564 -11.60 -13.92 -12.17
CA TYR A 564 -12.93 -13.68 -11.59
C TYR A 564 -13.36 -14.79 -10.61
N ALA A 565 -13.10 -16.05 -10.94
CA ALA A 565 -13.42 -17.16 -10.06
C ALA A 565 -12.64 -17.10 -8.74
N LEU A 566 -11.36 -16.72 -8.82
CA LEU A 566 -10.50 -16.56 -7.64
C LEU A 566 -10.99 -15.43 -6.74
N GLY A 567 -11.36 -14.28 -7.31
CA GLY A 567 -11.86 -13.14 -6.57
C GLY A 567 -13.21 -13.37 -5.90
N ASN A 568 -14.06 -14.24 -6.45
CA ASN A 568 -15.32 -14.63 -5.81
C ASN A 568 -15.14 -15.59 -4.63
N GLY A 569 -13.98 -16.26 -4.51
CA GLY A 569 -13.65 -17.12 -3.39
C GLY A 569 -12.52 -18.08 -3.71
N GLU A 570 -11.36 -17.86 -3.11
CA GLU A 570 -10.16 -18.66 -3.32
C GLU A 570 -10.41 -20.17 -3.03
N ARG A 571 -11.12 -20.45 -1.94
CA ARG A 571 -11.43 -21.84 -1.55
C ARG A 571 -12.36 -22.53 -2.54
N VAL A 572 -13.36 -21.82 -3.03
CA VAL A 572 -14.31 -22.35 -4.03
C VAL A 572 -13.62 -22.57 -5.37
N ALA A 573 -12.78 -21.62 -5.80
CA ALA A 573 -11.97 -21.75 -7.01
C ALA A 573 -11.03 -22.96 -6.96
N ALA A 574 -10.37 -23.18 -5.81
CA ALA A 574 -9.51 -24.34 -5.61
C ALA A 574 -10.29 -25.67 -5.68
N LEU A 575 -11.48 -25.75 -5.07
CA LEU A 575 -12.36 -26.91 -5.13
C LEU A 575 -12.89 -27.19 -6.55
N SER A 576 -13.04 -26.14 -7.36
CA SER A 576 -13.42 -26.24 -8.78
C SER A 576 -12.24 -26.61 -9.71
N GLY A 577 -11.07 -26.98 -9.16
CA GLY A 577 -9.90 -27.42 -9.93
C GLY A 577 -9.05 -26.28 -10.52
N ILE A 578 -9.28 -25.03 -10.11
CA ILE A 578 -8.45 -23.89 -10.57
C ILE A 578 -7.12 -23.92 -9.82
N ALA A 579 -6.02 -23.83 -10.57
CA ALA A 579 -4.67 -23.73 -10.02
C ALA A 579 -4.43 -22.33 -9.44
N VAL A 580 -4.90 -22.09 -8.20
CA VAL A 580 -4.86 -20.79 -7.50
C VAL A 580 -3.47 -20.17 -7.55
N ASN A 581 -2.44 -20.91 -7.09
CA ASN A 581 -1.07 -20.40 -7.02
C ASN A 581 -0.53 -19.94 -8.39
N ARG A 582 -0.79 -20.71 -9.45
CA ARG A 582 -0.38 -20.32 -10.80
C ARG A 582 -1.12 -19.08 -11.30
N THR A 583 -2.39 -18.96 -10.94
CA THR A 583 -3.20 -17.79 -11.32
C THR A 583 -2.67 -16.54 -10.61
N ILE A 584 -2.37 -16.59 -9.32
CA ILE A 584 -1.79 -15.46 -8.55
C ILE A 584 -0.42 -15.07 -9.14
N LEU A 585 0.46 -16.04 -9.44
CA LEU A 585 1.77 -15.77 -10.05
C LEU A 585 1.61 -14.98 -11.36
N LEU A 586 0.70 -15.42 -12.25
CA LEU A 586 0.47 -14.76 -13.54
C LEU A 586 -0.16 -13.37 -13.37
N VAL A 587 -1.03 -13.17 -12.37
CA VAL A 587 -1.66 -11.88 -12.06
C VAL A 587 -0.62 -10.85 -11.66
N TYR A 588 0.26 -11.18 -10.72
CA TYR A 588 1.33 -10.26 -10.29
C TYR A 588 2.40 -10.06 -11.37
N MET A 589 2.72 -11.10 -12.15
CA MET A 589 3.60 -10.96 -13.31
C MET A 589 3.04 -9.97 -14.34
N LEU A 590 1.73 -10.02 -14.61
CA LEU A 590 1.04 -9.04 -15.47
C LEU A 590 1.11 -7.63 -14.88
N SER A 591 0.93 -7.47 -13.57
CA SER A 591 1.06 -6.17 -12.89
C SER A 591 2.46 -5.58 -13.06
N GLY A 592 3.50 -6.38 -12.79
CA GLY A 592 4.90 -5.96 -12.98
C GLY A 592 5.23 -5.61 -14.43
N PHE A 593 4.72 -6.39 -15.40
CA PHE A 593 4.85 -6.07 -16.82
C PHE A 593 4.21 -4.72 -17.17
N CYS A 594 2.97 -4.48 -16.73
CA CYS A 594 2.27 -3.22 -16.98
C CYS A 594 3.01 -2.04 -16.34
N SER A 595 3.53 -2.19 -15.11
CA SER A 595 4.30 -1.16 -14.44
C SER A 595 5.61 -0.84 -15.16
N ALA A 596 6.33 -1.86 -15.62
CA ALA A 596 7.55 -1.68 -16.41
C ALA A 596 7.27 -0.97 -17.75
N LEU A 597 6.20 -1.37 -18.43
CA LEU A 597 5.79 -0.74 -19.69
C LEU A 597 5.48 0.75 -19.49
N VAL A 598 4.78 1.10 -18.40
CA VAL A 598 4.51 2.50 -18.05
C VAL A 598 5.80 3.24 -17.71
N GLY A 599 6.76 2.63 -17.00
CA GLY A 599 8.07 3.22 -16.74
C GLY A 599 8.82 3.57 -18.02
N CYS A 600 8.81 2.66 -19.00
CA CYS A 600 9.38 2.91 -20.32
C CYS A 600 8.68 4.06 -21.06
N MET A 601 7.34 4.07 -21.04
CA MET A 601 6.52 5.09 -21.71
C MET A 601 6.69 6.46 -21.05
N LEU A 602 6.73 6.55 -19.72
CA LEU A 602 6.97 7.79 -18.98
C LEU A 602 8.36 8.38 -19.32
N THR A 603 9.39 7.52 -19.37
CA THR A 603 10.73 7.94 -19.82
C THR A 603 10.70 8.47 -21.25
N GLY A 604 9.92 7.85 -22.16
CA GLY A 604 9.69 8.36 -23.51
C GLY A 604 8.98 9.71 -23.53
N PHE A 605 7.98 9.88 -22.67
CA PHE A 605 7.18 11.11 -22.59
C PHE A 605 7.98 12.29 -22.02
N SER A 606 8.66 12.09 -20.89
CA SER A 606 9.45 13.13 -20.23
C SER A 606 10.81 13.39 -20.89
N GLY A 607 11.33 12.43 -21.67
CA GLY A 607 12.64 12.48 -22.31
C GLY A 607 13.79 11.97 -21.43
N GLN A 608 13.56 11.80 -20.14
CA GLN A 608 14.51 11.29 -19.14
C GLN A 608 13.78 10.56 -18.02
N ALA A 609 14.49 9.74 -17.26
CA ALA A 609 13.96 9.13 -16.05
C ALA A 609 14.27 9.98 -14.82
N SER A 610 13.42 9.91 -13.80
CA SER A 610 13.65 10.53 -12.50
C SER A 610 13.34 9.58 -11.36
N LEU A 611 13.98 9.78 -10.21
CA LEU A 611 13.62 9.11 -8.98
C LEU A 611 12.19 9.51 -8.59
N GLY A 612 11.41 8.54 -8.14
CA GLY A 612 10.03 8.80 -7.73
C GLY A 612 9.04 9.09 -8.85
N MET A 613 9.43 8.98 -10.14
CA MET A 613 8.51 9.23 -11.28
C MET A 613 7.26 8.35 -11.26
N GLY A 614 7.26 7.27 -10.50
CA GLY A 614 6.13 6.36 -10.32
C GLY A 614 5.24 6.71 -9.12
N ASP A 615 5.67 7.57 -8.20
CA ASP A 615 4.97 7.83 -6.93
C ASP A 615 3.57 8.41 -7.16
N GLU A 616 3.42 9.26 -8.17
CA GLU A 616 2.14 9.86 -8.54
C GLU A 616 1.14 8.85 -9.14
N TYR A 617 1.56 7.63 -9.50
CA TYR A 617 0.73 6.64 -10.18
C TYR A 617 0.14 5.56 -9.27
N LEU A 618 0.66 5.36 -8.06
CA LEU A 618 0.17 4.32 -7.15
C LEU A 618 -1.33 4.50 -6.88
N LEU A 619 -1.66 5.66 -6.38
CA LEU A 619 -2.99 5.96 -5.88
C LEU A 619 -4.00 6.14 -7.02
N PRO A 620 -3.68 6.89 -8.09
CA PRO A 620 -4.56 6.95 -9.25
C PRO A 620 -4.83 5.58 -9.87
N SER A 621 -3.84 4.67 -9.92
CA SER A 621 -4.05 3.32 -10.46
C SER A 621 -5.10 2.51 -9.68
N ILE A 622 -5.14 2.65 -8.36
CA ILE A 622 -6.17 2.04 -7.51
C ILE A 622 -7.50 2.77 -7.66
N ALA A 623 -7.46 4.12 -7.65
CA ALA A 623 -8.65 4.95 -7.72
C ALA A 623 -9.44 4.72 -9.01
N VAL A 624 -8.77 4.65 -10.18
CA VAL A 624 -9.44 4.42 -11.47
C VAL A 624 -10.14 3.06 -11.54
N VAL A 625 -9.57 2.05 -10.88
CA VAL A 625 -10.16 0.71 -10.80
C VAL A 625 -11.45 0.74 -9.97
N VAL A 626 -11.43 1.44 -8.84
CA VAL A 626 -12.57 1.55 -7.94
C VAL A 626 -13.65 2.43 -8.53
N VAL A 627 -13.29 3.62 -9.02
CA VAL A 627 -14.21 4.56 -9.70
C VAL A 627 -14.84 3.92 -10.95
N GLY A 628 -14.08 3.04 -11.61
CA GLY A 628 -14.56 2.19 -12.71
C GLY A 628 -15.52 1.08 -12.30
N GLY A 629 -15.94 1.01 -11.02
CA GLY A 629 -16.93 0.06 -10.51
C GLY A 629 -16.40 -1.33 -10.20
N THR A 630 -15.09 -1.47 -9.95
CA THR A 630 -14.50 -2.73 -9.51
C THR A 630 -14.44 -2.79 -7.98
N LEU A 631 -14.93 -3.89 -7.39
CA LEU A 631 -14.87 -4.10 -5.95
C LEU A 631 -13.44 -4.44 -5.51
N ILE A 632 -12.94 -3.76 -4.48
CA ILE A 632 -11.60 -4.05 -3.93
C ILE A 632 -11.54 -5.43 -3.25
N THR A 633 -12.68 -5.95 -2.79
CA THR A 633 -12.77 -7.35 -2.28
C THR A 633 -12.57 -8.39 -3.36
N GLY A 634 -12.53 -8.00 -4.63
CA GLY A 634 -12.39 -8.89 -5.78
C GLY A 634 -13.71 -9.43 -6.34
N GLY A 635 -13.61 -10.23 -7.38
CA GLY A 635 -14.67 -10.99 -7.99
C GLY A 635 -15.63 -10.22 -8.91
N ARG A 636 -15.77 -8.91 -8.75
CA ARG A 636 -16.70 -8.08 -9.54
C ARG A 636 -16.00 -6.85 -10.09
N GLY A 637 -16.28 -6.53 -11.34
CA GLY A 637 -15.71 -5.40 -12.06
C GLY A 637 -15.44 -5.75 -13.53
N THR A 638 -15.16 -4.75 -14.34
CA THR A 638 -14.82 -4.97 -15.76
C THR A 638 -13.72 -4.00 -16.18
N TYR A 639 -12.85 -4.45 -17.08
CA TYR A 639 -11.80 -3.57 -17.59
C TYR A 639 -12.39 -2.35 -18.35
N LEU A 640 -13.53 -2.49 -19.03
CA LEU A 640 -14.21 -1.35 -19.65
C LEU A 640 -14.69 -0.33 -18.60
N GLY A 641 -15.13 -0.77 -17.42
CA GLY A 641 -15.43 0.14 -16.33
C GLY A 641 -14.18 0.90 -15.86
N MET A 642 -13.06 0.20 -15.71
CA MET A 642 -11.78 0.83 -15.36
C MET A 642 -11.34 1.87 -16.40
N VAL A 643 -11.55 1.60 -17.71
CA VAL A 643 -11.33 2.59 -18.79
C VAL A 643 -12.14 3.86 -18.56
N GLY A 644 -13.42 3.73 -18.19
CA GLY A 644 -14.26 4.88 -17.82
C GLY A 644 -13.70 5.66 -16.63
N GLY A 645 -13.23 4.96 -15.60
CA GLY A 645 -12.56 5.56 -14.44
C GLY A 645 -11.29 6.31 -14.82
N VAL A 646 -10.47 5.74 -15.71
CA VAL A 646 -9.24 6.41 -16.21
C VAL A 646 -9.59 7.68 -16.97
N LEU A 647 -10.51 7.60 -17.92
CA LEU A 647 -10.92 8.77 -18.72
C LEU A 647 -11.47 9.88 -17.83
N LEU A 648 -12.31 9.54 -16.86
CA LEU A 648 -12.84 10.51 -15.90
C LEU A 648 -11.74 11.21 -15.11
N LEU A 649 -10.84 10.45 -14.47
CA LEU A 649 -9.81 11.05 -13.61
C LEU A 649 -8.77 11.82 -14.44
N THR A 650 -8.40 11.36 -15.63
CA THR A 650 -7.49 12.09 -16.52
C THR A 650 -8.15 13.39 -17.04
N ALA A 651 -9.42 13.34 -17.45
CA ALA A 651 -10.13 14.55 -17.87
C ALA A 651 -10.26 15.55 -16.72
N LEU A 652 -10.53 15.08 -15.50
CA LEU A 652 -10.57 15.94 -14.31
C LEU A 652 -9.21 16.57 -14.04
N GLN A 653 -8.11 15.80 -14.09
CA GLN A 653 -6.76 16.34 -13.93
C GLN A 653 -6.43 17.38 -15.01
N THR A 654 -6.82 17.12 -16.27
CA THR A 654 -6.62 18.04 -17.39
C THR A 654 -7.43 19.32 -17.21
N LEU A 655 -8.70 19.22 -16.80
CA LEU A 655 -9.54 20.38 -16.48
C LEU A 655 -8.88 21.22 -15.38
N LEU A 656 -8.51 20.60 -14.26
CA LEU A 656 -7.91 21.28 -13.13
C LEU A 656 -6.55 21.88 -13.47
N ALA A 657 -5.75 21.24 -14.34
CA ALA A 657 -4.48 21.77 -14.83
C ALA A 657 -4.65 23.00 -15.74
N GLY A 658 -5.75 23.07 -16.48
CA GLY A 658 -6.11 24.22 -17.29
C GLY A 658 -6.66 25.41 -16.51
N THR A 659 -6.95 25.25 -15.22
CA THR A 659 -7.39 26.33 -14.33
C THR A 659 -6.20 27.02 -13.66
N THR A 660 -6.43 28.24 -13.12
CA THR A 660 -5.46 28.99 -12.32
C THR A 660 -5.31 28.47 -10.89
N LEU A 661 -5.96 27.33 -10.56
CA LEU A 661 -5.92 26.76 -9.21
C LEU A 661 -4.51 26.26 -8.86
N PRO A 662 -4.02 26.51 -7.63
CA PRO A 662 -2.78 25.95 -7.14
C PRO A 662 -2.77 24.41 -7.19
N TYR A 663 -1.60 23.81 -7.36
CA TYR A 663 -1.45 22.34 -7.38
C TYR A 663 -2.06 21.66 -6.13
N ALA A 664 -1.86 22.26 -4.96
CA ALA A 664 -2.43 21.80 -3.70
C ALA A 664 -3.97 21.64 -3.75
N THR A 665 -4.68 22.65 -4.28
CA THR A 665 -6.14 22.62 -4.41
C THR A 665 -6.59 21.52 -5.38
N ARG A 666 -5.84 21.27 -6.45
CA ARG A 666 -6.14 20.20 -7.42
C ARG A 666 -6.05 18.83 -6.78
N VAL A 667 -5.05 18.61 -5.92
CA VAL A 667 -4.87 17.36 -5.16
C VAL A 667 -6.03 17.14 -4.19
N ILE A 668 -6.51 18.19 -3.50
CA ILE A 668 -7.68 18.11 -2.62
C ILE A 668 -8.93 17.72 -3.41
N ILE A 669 -9.20 18.40 -4.53
CA ILE A 669 -10.37 18.11 -5.37
C ILE A 669 -10.31 16.66 -5.88
N PHE A 670 -9.14 16.21 -6.29
CA PHE A 670 -8.94 14.83 -6.73
C PHE A 670 -9.31 13.81 -5.63
N GLY A 671 -8.82 14.02 -4.41
CA GLY A 671 -9.16 13.20 -3.25
C GLY A 671 -10.65 13.20 -2.92
N LEU A 672 -11.29 14.37 -2.97
CA LEU A 672 -12.74 14.51 -2.75
C LEU A 672 -13.57 13.78 -3.81
N VAL A 673 -13.17 13.86 -5.08
CA VAL A 673 -13.86 13.15 -6.18
C VAL A 673 -13.72 11.64 -6.01
N VAL A 674 -12.53 11.14 -5.64
CA VAL A 674 -12.32 9.72 -5.35
C VAL A 674 -13.23 9.27 -4.19
N LEU A 675 -13.27 10.03 -3.09
CA LEU A 675 -14.12 9.72 -1.95
C LEU A 675 -15.61 9.73 -2.32
N ALA A 676 -16.06 10.75 -3.04
CA ALA A 676 -17.45 10.88 -3.49
C ALA A 676 -17.84 9.70 -4.42
N ALA A 677 -16.97 9.31 -5.35
CA ALA A 677 -17.20 8.18 -6.23
C ALA A 677 -17.35 6.86 -5.44
N VAL A 678 -16.51 6.65 -4.42
CA VAL A 678 -16.58 5.46 -3.56
C VAL A 678 -17.86 5.44 -2.73
N VAL A 679 -18.28 6.59 -2.19
CA VAL A 679 -19.55 6.71 -1.46
C VAL A 679 -20.74 6.44 -2.38
N ALA A 680 -20.72 6.96 -3.61
CA ALA A 680 -21.79 6.78 -4.60
C ALA A 680 -21.92 5.32 -5.08
N LEU A 681 -20.79 4.62 -5.23
CA LEU A 681 -20.74 3.22 -5.68
C LEU A 681 -20.97 2.21 -4.54
N ARG A 682 -21.22 2.69 -3.33
CA ARG A 682 -21.51 1.82 -2.19
C ARG A 682 -22.67 0.88 -2.49
N GLU A 683 -22.45 -0.42 -2.34
CA GLU A 683 -23.55 -1.39 -2.35
C GLU A 683 -24.52 -1.06 -1.18
N ARG A 684 -25.75 -0.70 -1.51
CA ARG A 684 -26.86 -0.76 -0.55
C ARG A 684 -27.12 -2.24 -0.30
N ASN A 685 -26.46 -2.82 0.69
CA ASN A 685 -26.91 -4.09 1.24
C ASN A 685 -28.27 -3.86 1.91
N ASN A 686 -29.35 -4.19 1.18
CA ASN A 686 -30.67 -4.38 1.74
C ASN A 686 -30.67 -5.64 2.59
#